data_3e2393f42030d8f29f9ac5528081a2db
#
_entry.id   3e2393f42030d8f29f9ac5528081a2db
#
_cell.length_a   1.000
_cell.length_b   1.000
_cell.length_c   1.000
_cell.angle_alpha   90.00
_cell.angle_beta   90.00
_cell.angle_gamma   90.00
#
_symmetry.space_group_name_H-M   'P 1'
#
loop_
_entity.id
_entity.type
_entity.pdbx_description
1 polymer ?
#
loop_
_entity_poly.entity_id
_entity_poly.type
_entity_poly.pdbx_seq_one_letter_code
_entity_poly.pdbx_strand_id
1 'polypeptide(L)'
;MNTPSFRFIVSFATSAIIAFTSARAADPVISDPSATSLGIITGGDVGEGLDLEGNFLYALAIGADAALSVKVRDATFRGLINSEVPGASIVAGNRILNWYAGLDFGDTPNDDNLEQAVKSIRWSDANSGTPQVILTLQSIKVGARYKVQLIFGEQCCNRGFDVFINNKLAVKDFNPGVQQGGIANGTQEALITHSLVAAESILEIRFDGRSASGDYPDHNAIINAVTVEEVSAPGDTDGDGLSDAWEQLHFGNLSATASADPDNDGLTNAEELAAGTNPNLADTDKDGLSDSLEVKTYKTNPLRADTDNDGLSDFDEVTKYKSDPLKSDGDGDLLSDGAEVNVYKTDPSKADTDGDGFNDYYEIHFLTDPLSATSKPTKTQANVFTGPDPGQGLDFTGKFPYAISFGNDQPGGQIRDALFTSDAVDGFTVVSSQVANNWNIGVNYGTSPEQEVLTSVMGSIRWSNAANATTPDITCTFSKLQIGAAYKMQLLFGERLWARGFNININGKPVAKEFAPFQWQGGFVGPGNATPRTNGVVVTHSFIATSTDAVVVLDGRPVRDPAMGDHNAIINGATLEVVSPGVDSDNDGLWDAWEMEIFGNLAQTANGDPDGDGLTNAQEFTLNTDPNKADTDGDGLKDGEEVNIYKTDPSKADTDGDRLADGDEIKIYKTDPTKADTDGDTLADGDEVLTYKTDPSKADTDGDGIDDGKEANFGGNPTKAEPATKFSNLVIQPFTGGDPGEGLDLQGNFVYAVNISSAGAAGKAGDADFTADTAPGVTVVAPSNIPSWSNPQYGDSPADNVIEKVTQSIRYGPSMRVELANLVPGSTYKLQLLFYEQCCAGRGFNVYADGLLVAADFSPPEIQGGVNPVSAGAVLSTELVTQRDRLVIVLDVRGRTREDLTDPNAILDGLTLELLKLGDVPIAARITGAKADAGGVAITFNSVAGRNYAVEYRESLATGAWETIAASVAATAASSSYTDNNAGRRAKPQGFYRIRSL
;
A
#
# COMPACT_ATOMS: atom_id res chain seq x y z
N MET A 1 -11.72 35.15 40.60
CA MET A 1 -10.39 35.41 40.06
C MET A 1 -10.38 34.92 38.64
N ASN A 2 -10.30 35.86 37.73
CA ASN A 2 -10.49 35.64 36.29
C ASN A 2 -9.25 35.03 35.64
N THR A 3 -9.41 33.94 34.91
CA THR A 3 -8.43 33.47 33.93
C THR A 3 -8.92 33.93 32.55
N PRO A 4 -8.11 34.59 31.73
CA PRO A 4 -8.51 34.98 30.38
C PRO A 4 -8.30 33.82 29.41
N SER A 5 -9.38 33.47 28.72
CA SER A 5 -9.38 32.60 27.57
C SER A 5 -8.72 33.30 26.38
N PHE A 6 -7.56 32.79 25.92
CA PHE A 6 -7.02 33.19 24.62
C PHE A 6 -7.77 32.45 23.51
N ARG A 7 -8.57 33.15 22.76
CA ARG A 7 -9.05 32.70 21.45
C ARG A 7 -7.96 32.99 20.42
N PHE A 8 -7.38 31.93 19.85
CA PHE A 8 -6.60 32.06 18.62
C PHE A 8 -7.58 32.26 17.46
N ILE A 9 -7.59 33.46 16.89
CA ILE A 9 -8.17 33.71 15.57
C ILE A 9 -7.07 33.36 14.57
N VAL A 10 -7.15 32.20 13.94
CA VAL A 10 -6.31 31.86 12.79
C VAL A 10 -6.96 32.47 11.55
N SER A 11 -6.49 33.65 11.16
CA SER A 11 -6.82 34.22 9.86
C SER A 11 -5.98 33.52 8.80
N PHE A 12 -6.56 32.64 8.01
CA PHE A 12 -5.93 32.10 6.82
C PHE A 12 -5.89 33.14 5.71
N ALA A 13 -4.87 33.99 5.71
CA ALA A 13 -4.49 34.73 4.51
C ALA A 13 -3.46 33.83 3.76
N THR A 14 -3.93 33.12 2.73
CA THR A 14 -3.09 32.31 1.86
C THR A 14 -2.23 33.19 0.95
N SER A 15 -1.13 33.71 1.49
CA SER A 15 -0.04 34.30 0.71
C SER A 15 1.21 33.49 0.97
N ALA A 16 1.72 32.76 -0.04
CA ALA A 16 3.01 32.11 0.08
C ALA A 16 4.11 33.20 0.17
N ILE A 17 4.82 33.21 1.27
CA ILE A 17 5.91 34.13 1.56
C ILE A 17 7.21 33.34 1.48
N ILE A 18 8.12 33.75 0.60
CA ILE A 18 9.46 33.16 0.47
C ILE A 18 10.47 34.14 1.07
N ALA A 19 11.24 33.65 2.03
CA ALA A 19 12.35 34.35 2.61
C ALA A 19 13.63 34.11 1.79
N PHE A 20 14.31 35.18 1.39
CA PHE A 20 15.67 35.12 0.83
C PHE A 20 16.68 35.54 1.91
N THR A 21 17.63 34.64 2.19
CA THR A 21 18.92 35.05 2.75
C THR A 21 19.83 35.41 1.58
N SER A 22 20.51 36.55 1.63
CA SER A 22 21.48 36.93 0.61
C SER A 22 22.51 35.82 0.45
N ALA A 23 22.68 35.28 -0.76
CA ALA A 23 23.83 34.45 -1.05
C ALA A 23 25.08 35.22 -0.69
N ARG A 24 25.85 34.70 0.26
CA ARG A 24 27.26 35.06 0.46
C ARG A 24 27.95 34.92 -0.91
N ALA A 25 28.94 35.72 -1.19
CA ALA A 25 29.72 35.70 -2.44
C ALA A 25 29.98 34.25 -2.81
N ALA A 26 29.64 33.89 -4.06
CA ALA A 26 29.68 32.51 -4.52
C ALA A 26 31.04 31.90 -4.21
N ASP A 27 31.08 30.99 -3.23
CA ASP A 27 32.09 29.97 -3.15
C ASP A 27 32.09 29.24 -4.50
N PRO A 28 33.25 28.80 -5.02
CA PRO A 28 33.33 28.13 -6.29
C PRO A 28 32.32 26.96 -6.24
N VAL A 29 31.30 27.05 -7.07
CA VAL A 29 30.29 25.98 -7.22
C VAL A 29 31.09 24.75 -7.62
N ILE A 30 31.35 23.88 -6.66
CA ILE A 30 31.66 22.50 -6.98
C ILE A 30 30.41 22.04 -7.72
N SER A 31 30.49 22.02 -9.04
CA SER A 31 29.39 21.52 -9.88
C SER A 31 29.03 20.15 -9.33
N ASP A 32 27.76 19.97 -8.89
CA ASP A 32 27.26 18.68 -8.45
C ASP A 32 27.62 17.67 -9.54
N PRO A 33 28.59 16.78 -9.30
CA PRO A 33 29.10 15.88 -10.34
C PRO A 33 28.17 14.65 -10.48
N SER A 34 27.02 14.66 -9.84
CA SER A 34 26.04 13.60 -9.99
C SER A 34 25.37 13.71 -11.35
N ALA A 35 25.62 12.72 -12.20
CA ALA A 35 25.01 12.60 -13.51
C ALA A 35 24.41 11.21 -13.65
N THR A 36 23.10 11.16 -13.95
CA THR A 36 22.41 9.90 -14.24
C THR A 36 22.20 9.78 -15.75
N SER A 37 22.49 8.60 -16.31
CA SER A 37 22.20 8.25 -17.69
C SER A 37 21.53 6.89 -17.79
N LEU A 38 20.63 6.73 -18.77
CA LEU A 38 19.98 5.47 -19.11
C LEU A 38 20.66 4.88 -20.35
N GLY A 39 20.84 3.58 -20.34
CA GLY A 39 21.46 2.81 -21.41
C GLY A 39 20.85 1.43 -21.54
N ILE A 40 21.43 0.65 -22.44
CA ILE A 40 21.18 -0.78 -22.59
C ILE A 40 22.51 -1.51 -22.62
N ILE A 41 22.52 -2.76 -22.17
CA ILE A 41 23.64 -3.67 -22.31
C ILE A 41 23.28 -4.79 -23.27
N THR A 42 24.25 -5.22 -24.07
CA THR A 42 24.12 -6.30 -25.07
C THR A 42 25.16 -7.38 -24.87
N GLY A 43 26.00 -7.29 -23.80
CA GLY A 43 27.01 -8.25 -23.44
C GLY A 43 28.01 -7.75 -22.42
N GLY A 44 29.01 -8.57 -22.13
CA GLY A 44 30.09 -8.33 -21.15
C GLY A 44 31.39 -7.80 -21.77
N ASP A 45 31.47 -7.69 -23.09
CA ASP A 45 32.67 -7.24 -23.78
C ASP A 45 32.72 -5.71 -23.97
N VAL A 46 33.85 -5.22 -24.46
CA VAL A 46 34.04 -3.78 -24.67
C VAL A 46 33.12 -3.23 -25.77
N GLY A 47 32.34 -2.22 -25.43
CA GLY A 47 31.45 -1.54 -26.38
C GLY A 47 30.00 -2.08 -26.34
N GLU A 48 29.71 -3.06 -25.51
CA GLU A 48 28.37 -3.67 -25.36
C GLU A 48 27.51 -3.00 -24.28
N GLY A 49 27.85 -1.79 -23.88
CA GLY A 49 27.05 -0.90 -23.06
C GLY A 49 27.42 -0.89 -21.57
N LEU A 50 27.97 -1.97 -21.02
CA LEU A 50 28.41 -2.06 -19.62
C LEU A 50 29.90 -1.72 -19.49
N ASP A 51 30.26 -0.82 -18.57
CA ASP A 51 31.63 -0.51 -18.26
C ASP A 51 32.10 -1.38 -17.09
N LEU A 52 32.98 -2.31 -17.39
CA LEU A 52 33.57 -3.27 -16.45
C LEU A 52 35.10 -3.19 -16.40
N GLU A 53 35.70 -2.05 -16.81
CA GLU A 53 37.09 -1.75 -16.62
C GLU A 53 37.27 -0.77 -15.45
N GLY A 54 38.11 -1.11 -14.46
CA GLY A 54 38.41 -0.20 -13.36
C GLY A 54 38.53 -0.88 -11.99
N ASN A 55 38.44 -0.06 -10.94
CA ASN A 55 38.56 -0.51 -9.55
C ASN A 55 37.20 -0.64 -8.90
N PHE A 56 36.70 -1.87 -8.92
CA PHE A 56 35.34 -2.16 -8.37
C PHE A 56 35.40 -2.42 -6.87
N LEU A 57 34.75 -1.58 -6.10
CA LEU A 57 34.47 -1.81 -4.67
C LEU A 57 33.43 -2.92 -4.51
N TYR A 58 32.37 -2.87 -5.32
CA TYR A 58 31.33 -3.88 -5.38
C TYR A 58 31.00 -4.28 -6.82
N ALA A 59 30.82 -5.58 -7.05
CA ALA A 59 30.08 -6.15 -8.18
C ALA A 59 29.20 -7.27 -7.64
N LEU A 60 27.88 -7.06 -7.66
CA LEU A 60 26.89 -7.88 -6.96
C LEU A 60 25.90 -8.48 -7.95
N ALA A 61 25.74 -9.79 -7.90
CA ALA A 61 24.69 -10.55 -8.59
C ALA A 61 23.50 -10.71 -7.64
N ILE A 62 22.51 -9.87 -7.79
CA ILE A 62 21.39 -9.73 -6.84
C ILE A 62 20.42 -10.91 -6.95
N GLY A 63 20.11 -11.54 -5.80
CA GLY A 63 19.26 -12.72 -5.77
C GLY A 63 19.95 -14.02 -6.23
N ALA A 64 21.18 -13.97 -6.72
CA ALA A 64 21.96 -15.17 -7.06
C ALA A 64 22.43 -15.92 -5.80
N ASP A 65 22.84 -17.19 -5.96
CA ASP A 65 23.33 -17.97 -4.83
C ASP A 65 24.59 -17.36 -4.23
N ALA A 66 24.70 -17.37 -2.89
CA ALA A 66 25.83 -16.82 -2.14
C ALA A 66 27.19 -17.42 -2.56
N ALA A 67 27.21 -18.64 -3.11
CA ALA A 67 28.40 -19.29 -3.66
C ALA A 67 28.79 -18.76 -5.05
N LEU A 68 27.93 -17.96 -5.71
CA LEU A 68 28.27 -17.41 -7.04
C LEU A 68 29.46 -16.47 -6.93
N SER A 69 30.46 -16.71 -7.78
CA SER A 69 31.61 -15.83 -7.97
C SER A 69 32.07 -15.95 -9.43
N VAL A 70 31.64 -15.02 -10.26
CA VAL A 70 31.98 -15.00 -11.70
C VAL A 70 32.68 -13.70 -12.06
N LYS A 71 33.69 -13.80 -12.88
CA LYS A 71 34.49 -12.65 -13.30
C LYS A 71 34.12 -12.27 -14.73
N VAL A 72 33.73 -10.99 -14.90
CA VAL A 72 33.51 -10.35 -16.20
C VAL A 72 34.52 -9.19 -16.27
N ARG A 73 35.52 -9.29 -17.11
CA ARG A 73 36.60 -8.31 -17.21
C ARG A 73 37.24 -8.01 -15.84
N ASP A 74 37.23 -6.79 -15.33
CA ASP A 74 37.82 -6.42 -14.03
C ASP A 74 36.87 -6.70 -12.86
N ALA A 75 35.56 -6.72 -13.12
CA ALA A 75 34.54 -6.93 -12.09
C ALA A 75 34.37 -8.41 -11.73
N THR A 76 34.34 -8.72 -10.43
CA THR A 76 34.02 -10.06 -9.94
C THR A 76 32.67 -10.01 -9.24
N PHE A 77 31.64 -10.51 -9.93
CA PHE A 77 30.27 -10.55 -9.41
C PHE A 77 30.12 -11.64 -8.36
N ARG A 78 29.61 -11.24 -7.17
CA ARG A 78 29.31 -12.14 -6.05
C ARG A 78 27.81 -12.18 -5.81
N GLY A 79 27.29 -13.35 -5.49
CA GLY A 79 25.88 -13.52 -5.16
C GLY A 79 25.51 -12.82 -3.86
N LEU A 80 24.43 -12.01 -3.88
CA LEU A 80 23.87 -11.35 -2.72
C LEU A 80 22.38 -11.69 -2.59
N ILE A 81 22.04 -12.40 -1.51
CA ILE A 81 20.65 -12.71 -1.15
C ILE A 81 20.15 -11.68 -0.12
N ASN A 82 20.86 -11.51 0.99
CA ASN A 82 20.55 -10.55 2.06
C ASN A 82 21.81 -9.76 2.48
N SER A 83 22.83 -10.41 3.08
CA SER A 83 24.05 -9.77 3.62
C SER A 83 25.31 -10.66 3.52
N GLU A 84 25.36 -11.57 2.57
CA GLU A 84 26.46 -12.57 2.44
C GLU A 84 27.75 -11.97 1.94
N VAL A 85 27.70 -10.78 1.32
CA VAL A 85 28.88 -10.03 0.88
C VAL A 85 29.24 -9.00 1.94
N PRO A 86 30.45 -9.03 2.55
CA PRO A 86 30.83 -8.06 3.57
C PRO A 86 30.63 -6.60 3.13
N GLY A 87 29.94 -5.82 3.95
CA GLY A 87 29.63 -4.42 3.67
C GLY A 87 28.50 -4.19 2.68
N ALA A 88 27.80 -5.23 2.22
CA ALA A 88 26.63 -5.10 1.37
C ALA A 88 25.44 -5.83 1.99
N SER A 89 24.28 -5.17 2.06
CA SER A 89 23.02 -5.80 2.47
C SER A 89 21.88 -5.35 1.54
N ILE A 90 20.88 -6.21 1.40
CA ILE A 90 19.68 -5.93 0.60
C ILE A 90 18.41 -6.38 1.33
N VAL A 91 17.46 -5.47 1.45
CA VAL A 91 16.11 -5.75 1.93
C VAL A 91 15.16 -5.74 0.74
N ALA A 92 14.43 -6.83 0.55
CA ALA A 92 13.45 -6.97 -0.52
C ALA A 92 12.49 -8.11 -0.17
N GLY A 93 11.21 -7.99 -0.50
CA GLY A 93 10.19 -8.98 -0.16
C GLY A 93 10.44 -10.36 -0.76
N ASN A 94 10.98 -10.43 -1.99
CA ASN A 94 11.02 -11.66 -2.75
C ASN A 94 12.32 -11.88 -3.52
N ARG A 95 12.56 -13.16 -3.90
CA ARG A 95 13.71 -13.61 -4.70
C ARG A 95 13.24 -14.56 -5.79
N ILE A 96 13.77 -14.41 -7.02
CA ILE A 96 13.59 -15.40 -8.09
C ILE A 96 14.96 -15.77 -8.68
N LEU A 97 15.30 -17.05 -8.56
CA LEU A 97 16.44 -17.66 -9.28
C LEU A 97 16.05 -17.91 -10.74
N ASN A 98 17.01 -17.73 -11.65
CA ASN A 98 16.81 -17.92 -13.08
C ASN A 98 15.58 -17.14 -13.64
N TRP A 99 15.37 -15.93 -13.15
CA TRP A 99 14.33 -15.03 -13.64
C TRP A 99 14.41 -14.86 -15.16
N TYR A 100 15.62 -14.67 -15.66
CA TYR A 100 15.89 -14.49 -17.08
C TYR A 100 16.59 -15.72 -17.69
N ALA A 101 15.94 -16.88 -17.70
CA ALA A 101 16.52 -18.15 -18.13
C ALA A 101 16.84 -18.24 -19.64
N GLY A 102 16.32 -17.34 -20.45
CA GLY A 102 16.57 -17.29 -21.90
C GLY A 102 17.41 -16.11 -22.37
N LEU A 103 18.16 -15.47 -21.45
CA LEU A 103 19.08 -14.40 -21.79
C LEU A 103 20.29 -14.99 -22.54
N ASP A 104 20.68 -14.35 -23.64
CA ASP A 104 21.77 -14.75 -24.54
C ASP A 104 22.41 -13.47 -25.10
N PHE A 105 23.51 -13.06 -24.49
CA PHE A 105 24.30 -11.88 -24.90
C PHE A 105 25.32 -12.22 -26.02
N GLY A 106 25.66 -13.50 -26.21
CA GLY A 106 26.62 -13.97 -27.18
C GLY A 106 27.44 -15.18 -26.68
N ASP A 107 28.49 -15.52 -27.45
CA ASP A 107 29.28 -16.74 -27.23
C ASP A 107 30.63 -16.48 -26.54
N THR A 108 30.88 -15.29 -26.00
CA THR A 108 32.14 -15.03 -25.30
C THR A 108 32.10 -15.45 -23.83
N PRO A 109 33.26 -15.81 -23.21
CA PRO A 109 33.27 -16.09 -21.77
C PRO A 109 32.82 -14.92 -20.88
N ASN A 110 32.91 -13.66 -21.33
CA ASN A 110 32.40 -12.51 -20.61
C ASN A 110 30.88 -12.45 -20.67
N ASP A 111 30.29 -12.76 -21.83
CA ASP A 111 28.83 -12.83 -22.02
C ASP A 111 28.25 -13.95 -21.17
N ASP A 112 28.79 -15.19 -21.26
CA ASP A 112 28.37 -16.33 -20.44
C ASP A 112 28.42 -16.06 -18.93
N ASN A 113 29.46 -15.34 -18.46
CA ASN A 113 29.63 -14.97 -17.05
C ASN A 113 28.66 -13.85 -16.63
N LEU A 114 28.43 -12.84 -17.49
CA LEU A 114 27.47 -11.78 -17.23
C LEU A 114 26.06 -12.36 -17.15
N GLU A 115 25.66 -13.24 -18.04
CA GLU A 115 24.37 -13.95 -18.00
C GLU A 115 24.17 -14.65 -16.65
N GLN A 116 25.19 -15.30 -16.12
CA GLN A 116 25.12 -15.93 -14.80
C GLN A 116 24.92 -14.87 -13.68
N ALA A 117 25.53 -13.71 -13.79
CA ALA A 117 25.43 -12.65 -12.79
C ALA A 117 24.04 -12.00 -12.77
N VAL A 118 23.39 -11.84 -13.93
CA VAL A 118 22.17 -11.04 -14.05
C VAL A 118 20.87 -11.84 -14.17
N LYS A 119 20.92 -13.15 -14.27
CA LYS A 119 19.72 -14.00 -14.46
C LYS A 119 18.79 -14.13 -13.27
N SER A 120 19.18 -13.67 -12.07
CA SER A 120 18.35 -13.72 -10.85
C SER A 120 17.93 -12.32 -10.44
N ILE A 121 16.86 -12.19 -9.67
CA ILE A 121 16.40 -10.91 -9.14
C ILE A 121 16.05 -10.95 -7.65
N ARG A 122 16.13 -9.78 -7.03
CA ARG A 122 15.33 -9.42 -5.86
C ARG A 122 14.23 -8.47 -6.30
N TRP A 123 13.06 -8.61 -5.74
CA TRP A 123 11.93 -7.77 -6.08
C TRP A 123 11.06 -7.46 -4.86
N SER A 124 10.39 -6.32 -4.91
CA SER A 124 9.40 -5.90 -3.92
C SER A 124 8.00 -6.25 -4.37
N ASP A 125 7.08 -6.37 -3.43
CA ASP A 125 5.65 -6.32 -3.72
C ASP A 125 5.11 -4.98 -3.21
N ALA A 126 4.72 -4.08 -4.12
CA ALA A 126 4.24 -2.74 -3.79
C ALA A 126 2.99 -2.73 -2.89
N ASN A 127 2.27 -3.85 -2.83
CA ASN A 127 1.08 -4.04 -2.02
C ASN A 127 1.34 -4.83 -0.71
N SER A 128 2.58 -5.13 -0.40
CA SER A 128 2.99 -5.92 0.78
C SER A 128 3.73 -5.07 1.82
N GLY A 129 4.10 -5.68 2.95
CA GLY A 129 4.93 -5.07 3.99
C GLY A 129 6.35 -4.68 3.56
N THR A 130 6.83 -5.19 2.42
CA THR A 130 8.13 -4.82 1.84
C THR A 130 7.96 -4.22 0.45
N PRO A 131 7.38 -3.01 0.34
CA PRO A 131 7.04 -2.39 -0.94
C PRO A 131 8.24 -1.84 -1.71
N GLN A 132 9.42 -1.86 -1.11
CA GLN A 132 10.66 -1.33 -1.66
C GLN A 132 11.73 -2.41 -1.76
N VAL A 133 12.70 -2.21 -2.67
CA VAL A 133 14.00 -2.89 -2.62
C VAL A 133 15.01 -1.86 -2.14
N ILE A 134 15.73 -2.15 -1.06
CA ILE A 134 16.74 -1.26 -0.48
C ILE A 134 18.08 -2.00 -0.47
N LEU A 135 19.07 -1.46 -1.16
CA LEU A 135 20.45 -1.94 -1.17
C LEU A 135 21.33 -0.95 -0.40
N THR A 136 22.00 -1.42 0.64
CA THR A 136 22.91 -0.63 1.46
C THR A 136 24.35 -1.14 1.27
N LEU A 137 25.25 -0.26 0.91
CA LEU A 137 26.66 -0.53 0.65
C LEU A 137 27.54 0.32 1.58
N GLN A 138 28.40 -0.32 2.36
CA GLN A 138 29.28 0.30 3.34
C GLN A 138 30.69 0.51 2.77
N SER A 139 31.59 1.06 3.57
CA SER A 139 33.01 1.29 3.20
C SER A 139 33.18 2.20 1.98
N ILE A 140 32.24 3.08 1.74
CA ILE A 140 32.32 4.16 0.76
C ILE A 140 33.25 5.24 1.35
N LYS A 141 34.27 5.67 0.61
CA LYS A 141 35.23 6.71 1.06
C LYS A 141 34.63 8.08 0.79
N VAL A 142 34.36 8.83 1.84
CA VAL A 142 33.85 10.21 1.71
C VAL A 142 34.84 11.07 0.89
N GLY A 143 34.29 11.86 -0.03
CA GLY A 143 35.08 12.67 -0.97
C GLY A 143 35.61 11.94 -2.21
N ALA A 144 35.55 10.61 -2.25
CA ALA A 144 35.88 9.86 -3.45
C ALA A 144 34.80 9.94 -4.52
N ARG A 145 35.17 9.78 -5.79
CA ARG A 145 34.22 9.69 -6.89
C ARG A 145 33.90 8.23 -7.19
N TYR A 146 32.63 7.96 -7.31
CA TYR A 146 32.10 6.62 -7.65
C TYR A 146 31.27 6.67 -8.92
N LYS A 147 31.29 5.56 -9.66
CA LYS A 147 30.34 5.24 -10.74
C LYS A 147 29.57 4.01 -10.34
N VAL A 148 28.26 4.16 -10.23
CA VAL A 148 27.28 3.10 -9.91
C VAL A 148 26.59 2.69 -11.20
N GLN A 149 26.55 1.39 -11.49
CA GLN A 149 25.79 0.83 -12.61
C GLN A 149 24.76 -0.14 -12.05
N LEU A 150 23.47 0.08 -12.34
CA LEU A 150 22.34 -0.73 -11.93
C LEU A 150 21.78 -1.44 -13.16
N ILE A 151 21.69 -2.77 -13.11
CA ILE A 151 21.34 -3.63 -14.24
C ILE A 151 19.98 -4.27 -13.98
N PHE A 152 19.09 -4.21 -14.97
CA PHE A 152 17.72 -4.66 -14.88
C PHE A 152 17.32 -5.46 -16.11
N GLY A 153 16.87 -6.70 -15.92
CA GLY A 153 16.29 -7.58 -16.94
C GLY A 153 14.81 -7.84 -16.67
N GLU A 154 13.93 -7.35 -17.54
CA GLU A 154 12.50 -7.53 -17.42
C GLU A 154 11.99 -8.63 -18.35
N GLN A 155 11.43 -9.69 -17.77
CA GLN A 155 10.96 -10.85 -18.53
C GLN A 155 9.43 -10.93 -18.66
N CYS A 156 8.64 -10.40 -17.72
CA CYS A 156 7.20 -10.64 -17.69
C CYS A 156 6.32 -9.42 -17.85
N CYS A 157 6.73 -8.29 -17.30
CA CYS A 157 5.74 -7.35 -16.79
C CYS A 157 6.04 -5.91 -17.20
N ASN A 158 5.01 -5.14 -17.55
CA ASN A 158 5.14 -3.71 -17.77
C ASN A 158 5.11 -3.00 -16.41
N ARG A 159 6.30 -2.85 -15.80
CA ARG A 159 6.46 -2.28 -14.45
C ARG A 159 7.15 -0.93 -14.46
N GLY A 160 6.81 -0.12 -13.45
CA GLY A 160 7.46 1.16 -13.22
C GLY A 160 7.77 1.39 -11.74
N PHE A 161 8.94 1.97 -11.45
CA PHE A 161 9.35 2.33 -10.10
C PHE A 161 10.34 3.50 -10.13
N ASP A 162 10.41 4.22 -9.01
CA ASP A 162 11.38 5.29 -8.82
C ASP A 162 12.69 4.74 -8.26
N VAL A 163 13.80 5.32 -8.68
CA VAL A 163 15.15 4.97 -8.19
C VAL A 163 15.71 6.14 -7.41
N PHE A 164 16.04 5.90 -6.15
CA PHE A 164 16.68 6.87 -5.26
C PHE A 164 18.11 6.43 -4.95
N ILE A 165 19.02 7.37 -4.85
CA ILE A 165 20.40 7.17 -4.39
C ILE A 165 20.66 8.18 -3.27
N ASN A 166 21.01 7.70 -2.08
CA ASN A 166 21.14 8.49 -0.85
C ASN A 166 19.92 9.43 -0.67
N ASN A 167 18.71 8.86 -0.68
CA ASN A 167 17.43 9.57 -0.58
C ASN A 167 17.14 10.65 -1.63
N LYS A 168 17.97 10.81 -2.65
CA LYS A 168 17.75 11.73 -3.77
C LYS A 168 17.18 10.94 -4.96
N LEU A 169 16.11 11.45 -5.56
CA LEU A 169 15.52 10.85 -6.76
C LEU A 169 16.53 10.92 -7.92
N ALA A 170 17.01 9.76 -8.37
CA ALA A 170 17.94 9.62 -9.49
C ALA A 170 17.23 9.37 -10.82
N VAL A 171 16.19 8.53 -10.82
CA VAL A 171 15.35 8.28 -11.99
C VAL A 171 13.89 8.13 -11.53
N LYS A 172 13.02 8.89 -12.18
CA LYS A 172 11.58 8.81 -11.95
C LYS A 172 10.92 7.88 -12.96
N ASP A 173 9.91 7.10 -12.50
CA ASP A 173 9.08 6.26 -13.36
C ASP A 173 9.89 5.34 -14.29
N PHE A 174 10.96 4.72 -13.76
CA PHE A 174 11.81 3.85 -14.56
C PHE A 174 11.11 2.56 -14.95
N ASN A 175 11.10 2.25 -16.25
CA ASN A 175 10.57 1.03 -16.80
C ASN A 175 11.65 0.20 -17.51
N PRO A 176 12.15 -0.89 -16.90
CA PRO A 176 13.18 -1.73 -17.50
C PRO A 176 12.78 -2.31 -18.85
N GLY A 177 11.53 -2.79 -18.96
CA GLY A 177 11.01 -3.40 -20.18
C GLY A 177 10.99 -2.45 -21.39
N VAL A 178 10.67 -1.17 -21.16
CA VAL A 178 10.75 -0.15 -22.22
C VAL A 178 12.21 0.15 -22.58
N GLN A 179 13.06 0.31 -21.55
CA GLN A 179 14.47 0.68 -21.75
C GLN A 179 15.25 -0.41 -22.50
N GLN A 180 15.00 -1.69 -22.24
CA GLN A 180 15.65 -2.82 -22.91
C GLN A 180 15.06 -3.13 -24.31
N GLY A 181 14.08 -2.36 -24.78
CA GLY A 181 13.48 -2.53 -26.10
C GLY A 181 12.38 -3.58 -26.21
N GLY A 182 11.78 -3.95 -25.08
CA GLY A 182 10.64 -4.88 -24.96
C GLY A 182 10.76 -5.85 -23.80
N ILE A 183 9.63 -6.29 -23.28
CA ILE A 183 9.56 -7.34 -22.27
C ILE A 183 10.07 -8.66 -22.87
N ALA A 184 10.86 -9.42 -22.09
CA ALA A 184 11.49 -10.66 -22.51
C ALA A 184 12.42 -10.53 -23.75
N ASN A 185 13.11 -9.40 -23.87
CA ASN A 185 14.14 -9.21 -24.90
C ASN A 185 15.41 -9.99 -24.49
N GLY A 186 15.52 -11.22 -24.95
CA GLY A 186 16.57 -12.17 -24.55
C GLY A 186 18.00 -11.81 -24.92
N THR A 187 18.25 -10.63 -25.51
CA THR A 187 19.60 -10.19 -25.96
C THR A 187 20.02 -8.83 -25.38
N GLN A 188 19.18 -8.23 -24.54
CA GLN A 188 19.44 -6.89 -23.98
C GLN A 188 18.86 -6.75 -22.59
N GLU A 189 19.53 -5.95 -21.75
CA GLU A 189 19.01 -5.50 -20.46
C GLU A 189 19.13 -3.98 -20.31
N ALA A 190 18.32 -3.42 -19.41
CA ALA A 190 18.33 -1.99 -19.11
C ALA A 190 19.46 -1.65 -18.12
N LEU A 191 20.08 -0.48 -18.32
CA LEU A 191 21.18 0.02 -17.51
C LEU A 191 20.88 1.43 -17.01
N ILE A 192 21.08 1.67 -15.72
CA ILE A 192 21.22 3.00 -15.14
C ILE A 192 22.68 3.18 -14.72
N THR A 193 23.33 4.24 -15.21
CA THR A 193 24.64 4.65 -14.74
C THR A 193 24.52 5.97 -13.98
N HIS A 194 25.01 6.02 -12.75
CA HIS A 194 25.02 7.20 -11.90
C HIS A 194 26.41 7.49 -11.38
N SER A 195 26.86 8.73 -11.53
CA SER A 195 28.15 9.20 -11.00
C SER A 195 27.91 10.13 -9.83
N LEU A 196 28.68 9.93 -8.74
CA LEU A 196 28.54 10.74 -7.52
C LEU A 196 29.89 10.97 -6.87
N VAL A 197 30.00 12.03 -6.06
CA VAL A 197 31.02 12.18 -5.01
C VAL A 197 30.34 11.77 -3.70
N ALA A 198 30.95 10.84 -2.98
CA ALA A 198 30.41 10.36 -1.74
C ALA A 198 30.45 11.44 -0.66
N ALA A 199 29.31 11.77 -0.10
CA ALA A 199 29.19 12.65 1.08
C ALA A 199 29.14 11.85 2.40
N GLU A 200 28.91 10.53 2.32
CA GLU A 200 28.71 9.63 3.44
C GLU A 200 29.48 8.33 3.21
N SER A 201 29.78 7.59 4.28
CA SER A 201 30.48 6.29 4.22
C SER A 201 29.58 5.14 3.79
N ILE A 202 28.29 5.38 3.68
CA ILE A 202 27.26 4.44 3.24
C ILE A 202 26.63 4.95 1.94
N LEU A 203 26.38 4.04 1.01
CA LEU A 203 25.61 4.29 -0.21
C LEU A 203 24.31 3.48 -0.14
N GLU A 204 23.20 4.17 0.00
CA GLU A 204 21.88 3.56 -0.06
C GLU A 204 21.26 3.74 -1.45
N ILE A 205 20.78 2.64 -2.03
CA ILE A 205 20.06 2.64 -3.30
C ILE A 205 18.69 2.03 -3.06
N ARG A 206 17.64 2.81 -3.25
CA ARG A 206 16.25 2.40 -2.99
C ARG A 206 15.43 2.43 -4.28
N PHE A 207 14.71 1.36 -4.51
CA PHE A 207 13.79 1.20 -5.63
C PHE A 207 12.36 1.14 -5.07
N ASP A 208 11.52 2.11 -5.41
CA ASP A 208 10.18 2.26 -4.82
C ASP A 208 9.10 2.35 -5.90
N GLY A 209 8.24 1.33 -5.98
CA GLY A 209 7.14 1.31 -6.93
C GLY A 209 5.95 2.15 -6.50
N ARG A 210 5.78 2.43 -5.19
CA ARG A 210 4.66 3.23 -4.65
C ARG A 210 4.74 4.70 -5.04
N SER A 211 5.94 5.22 -5.27
CA SER A 211 6.18 6.59 -5.68
C SER A 211 6.13 6.79 -7.20
N ALA A 212 6.10 5.69 -7.96
CA ALA A 212 5.97 5.76 -9.41
C ALA A 212 4.58 6.25 -9.82
N SER A 213 4.50 6.99 -10.92
CA SER A 213 3.21 7.46 -11.45
C SER A 213 2.36 6.30 -11.94
N GLY A 214 1.03 6.40 -11.81
CA GLY A 214 0.08 5.31 -11.98
C GLY A 214 -0.06 4.68 -13.38
N ASP A 215 0.87 4.91 -14.30
CA ASP A 215 0.79 4.44 -15.68
C ASP A 215 1.26 3.00 -15.91
N TYR A 216 1.75 2.33 -14.86
CA TYR A 216 2.24 0.96 -14.94
C TYR A 216 1.31 0.00 -14.20
N PRO A 217 0.91 -1.12 -14.83
CA PRO A 217 0.08 -2.13 -14.16
C PRO A 217 0.82 -2.93 -13.09
N ASP A 218 2.16 -2.87 -13.06
CA ASP A 218 3.01 -3.50 -12.05
C ASP A 218 3.93 -2.44 -11.44
N HIS A 219 3.81 -2.24 -10.13
CA HIS A 219 4.62 -1.32 -9.33
C HIS A 219 5.71 -2.04 -8.51
N ASN A 220 5.97 -3.31 -8.78
CA ASN A 220 6.97 -4.08 -8.06
C ASN A 220 8.36 -3.75 -8.56
N ALA A 221 9.20 -3.13 -7.73
CA ALA A 221 10.57 -2.83 -8.10
C ALA A 221 11.42 -4.11 -8.22
N ILE A 222 12.36 -4.14 -9.16
CA ILE A 222 13.32 -5.25 -9.36
C ILE A 222 14.74 -4.73 -9.45
N ILE A 223 15.70 -5.60 -9.22
CA ILE A 223 17.13 -5.39 -9.54
C ILE A 223 17.80 -6.75 -9.79
N ASN A 224 18.65 -6.83 -10.83
CA ASN A 224 19.40 -8.02 -11.22
C ASN A 224 20.86 -7.96 -10.76
N ALA A 225 21.57 -6.85 -11.01
CA ALA A 225 22.96 -6.71 -10.60
C ALA A 225 23.35 -5.24 -10.39
N VAL A 226 24.43 -5.04 -9.64
CA VAL A 226 24.98 -3.72 -9.33
C VAL A 226 26.50 -3.75 -9.40
N THR A 227 27.10 -2.72 -10.00
CA THR A 227 28.55 -2.44 -9.83
C THR A 227 28.78 -1.08 -9.23
N VAL A 228 29.80 -0.98 -8.37
CA VAL A 228 30.28 0.29 -7.80
C VAL A 228 31.78 0.37 -8.01
N GLU A 229 32.21 1.28 -8.87
CA GLU A 229 33.58 1.55 -9.23
C GLU A 229 34.09 2.82 -8.53
N GLU A 230 35.23 2.74 -7.86
CA GLU A 230 35.95 3.92 -7.35
C GLU A 230 36.75 4.57 -8.50
N VAL A 231 36.25 5.70 -9.01
CA VAL A 231 36.86 6.42 -10.16
C VAL A 231 38.05 7.29 -9.73
N SER A 232 37.98 7.89 -8.54
CA SER A 232 39.12 8.61 -7.94
C SER A 232 39.03 8.57 -6.42
N ALA A 233 40.22 8.52 -5.79
CA ALA A 233 40.36 8.64 -4.34
C ALA A 233 40.01 10.06 -3.86
N PRO A 234 39.65 10.24 -2.55
CA PRO A 234 39.51 11.57 -1.95
C PRO A 234 40.78 12.41 -2.05
N GLY A 235 40.67 13.69 -2.31
CA GLY A 235 41.78 14.66 -2.15
C GLY A 235 41.95 14.95 -0.65
N ASP A 236 43.22 15.11 -0.22
CA ASP A 236 43.61 15.58 1.12
C ASP A 236 44.83 16.49 0.89
N THR A 237 44.60 17.81 0.77
CA THR A 237 45.59 18.78 0.31
C THR A 237 46.60 19.19 1.39
N ASP A 238 46.19 19.22 2.66
CA ASP A 238 47.05 19.58 3.77
C ASP A 238 47.63 18.37 4.52
N GLY A 239 47.16 17.15 4.20
CA GLY A 239 47.73 15.88 4.64
C GLY A 239 47.41 15.52 6.09
N ASP A 240 46.29 16.01 6.64
CA ASP A 240 45.90 15.80 8.02
C ASP A 240 45.06 14.51 8.24
N GLY A 241 44.63 13.86 7.14
CA GLY A 241 43.84 12.63 7.15
C GLY A 241 42.34 12.84 6.94
N LEU A 242 41.88 14.08 6.79
CA LEU A 242 40.54 14.44 6.37
C LEU A 242 40.48 14.69 4.86
N SER A 243 39.36 14.46 4.21
CA SER A 243 39.27 14.78 2.80
C SER A 243 38.85 16.23 2.57
N ASP A 244 39.48 16.91 1.61
CA ASP A 244 39.15 18.31 1.24
C ASP A 244 37.64 18.51 1.05
N ALA A 245 36.96 17.54 0.43
CA ALA A 245 35.54 17.62 0.16
C ALA A 245 34.69 17.55 1.45
N TRP A 246 35.10 16.75 2.42
CA TRP A 246 34.45 16.64 3.71
C TRP A 246 34.65 17.89 4.57
N GLU A 247 35.87 18.38 4.64
CA GLU A 247 36.19 19.62 5.35
C GLU A 247 35.44 20.82 4.77
N GLN A 248 35.45 20.94 3.44
CA GLN A 248 34.71 22.00 2.76
C GLN A 248 33.21 21.92 3.00
N LEU A 249 32.65 20.71 3.08
CA LEU A 249 31.21 20.46 3.38
C LEU A 249 30.87 20.91 4.80
N HIS A 250 31.65 20.48 5.80
CA HIS A 250 31.29 20.66 7.21
C HIS A 250 31.84 21.97 7.84
N PHE A 251 32.99 22.48 7.35
CA PHE A 251 33.67 23.63 7.94
C PHE A 251 33.84 24.82 6.99
N GLY A 252 33.62 24.61 5.67
CA GLY A 252 33.76 25.64 4.63
C GLY A 252 35.23 26.06 4.37
N ASN A 253 36.22 25.31 4.84
CA ASN A 253 37.64 25.51 4.65
C ASN A 253 38.42 24.22 5.00
N LEU A 254 39.72 24.16 4.74
CA LEU A 254 40.60 23.03 4.98
C LEU A 254 41.44 23.20 6.27
N SER A 255 40.93 23.71 7.35
CA SER A 255 41.64 23.94 8.59
C SER A 255 41.17 23.13 9.78
N ALA A 256 40.24 22.21 9.57
CA ALA A 256 39.86 21.22 10.57
C ALA A 256 41.06 20.29 10.87
N THR A 257 41.00 19.58 11.97
CA THR A 257 42.02 18.58 12.29
C THR A 257 41.35 17.25 12.61
N ALA A 258 41.95 16.17 12.18
CA ALA A 258 41.45 14.81 12.38
C ALA A 258 41.14 14.46 13.85
N SER A 259 41.83 15.07 14.80
CA SER A 259 41.71 14.83 16.25
C SER A 259 40.77 15.78 16.98
N ALA A 260 40.18 16.77 16.32
CA ALA A 260 39.22 17.68 16.93
C ALA A 260 37.86 16.99 17.09
N ASP A 261 37.09 17.44 18.08
CA ASP A 261 35.72 17.01 18.37
C ASP A 261 34.90 18.29 18.58
N PRO A 262 34.31 18.86 17.51
CA PRO A 262 33.66 20.17 17.54
C PRO A 262 32.37 20.25 18.34
N ASP A 263 31.54 19.22 18.31
CA ASP A 263 30.24 19.15 19.01
C ASP A 263 30.32 18.48 20.39
N ASN A 264 31.49 17.92 20.72
CA ASN A 264 31.84 17.29 22.02
C ASN A 264 30.99 16.06 22.39
N ASP A 265 30.63 15.28 21.39
CA ASP A 265 29.92 14.03 21.59
C ASP A 265 30.84 12.86 22.00
N GLY A 266 32.15 12.98 21.70
CA GLY A 266 33.18 11.99 21.97
C GLY A 266 33.67 11.23 20.73
N LEU A 267 33.22 11.57 19.50
CA LEU A 267 33.86 11.23 18.23
C LEU A 267 34.81 12.35 17.82
N THR A 268 35.94 11.99 17.25
CA THR A 268 36.85 12.93 16.57
C THR A 268 36.41 13.10 15.12
N ASN A 269 36.77 14.22 14.49
CA ASN A 269 36.53 14.45 13.06
C ASN A 269 36.89 13.24 12.19
N ALA A 270 37.98 12.53 12.51
CA ALA A 270 38.38 11.33 11.78
C ALA A 270 37.46 10.15 12.02
N GLU A 271 36.91 10.00 13.26
CA GLU A 271 35.94 8.98 13.58
C GLU A 271 34.59 9.28 12.92
N GLU A 272 34.19 10.55 12.88
CA GLU A 272 32.96 10.98 12.22
C GLU A 272 33.02 10.86 10.70
N LEU A 273 34.17 11.24 10.11
CA LEU A 273 34.41 10.97 8.68
C LEU A 273 34.29 9.46 8.36
N ALA A 274 34.75 8.60 9.26
CA ALA A 274 34.66 7.15 9.10
C ALA A 274 33.24 6.63 9.34
N ALA A 275 32.48 7.23 10.26
CA ALA A 275 31.10 6.89 10.55
C ALA A 275 30.11 7.52 9.54
N GLY A 276 30.50 8.60 8.88
CA GLY A 276 29.66 9.38 7.97
C GLY A 276 28.78 10.42 8.69
N THR A 277 29.04 10.67 9.97
CA THR A 277 28.27 11.61 10.81
C THR A 277 28.66 13.08 10.57
N ASN A 278 27.91 13.98 11.17
CA ASN A 278 28.14 15.42 11.01
C ASN A 278 28.91 16.00 12.20
N PRO A 279 30.19 16.41 12.06
CA PRO A 279 31.05 16.84 13.14
C PRO A 279 30.62 18.12 13.87
N ASN A 280 29.48 18.65 13.55
CA ASN A 280 28.87 19.80 14.22
C ASN A 280 27.53 19.46 14.89
N LEU A 281 27.14 18.18 14.94
CA LEU A 281 25.91 17.70 15.50
C LEU A 281 26.15 16.41 16.28
N ALA A 282 26.18 16.48 17.58
CA ALA A 282 26.42 15.37 18.49
C ALA A 282 25.40 14.20 18.40
N ASP A 283 24.38 14.35 17.58
CA ASP A 283 23.29 13.40 17.28
C ASP A 283 22.82 13.75 15.86
N THR A 284 23.32 12.98 14.88
CA THR A 284 23.16 13.30 13.46
C THR A 284 21.76 13.03 12.94
N ASP A 285 21.11 11.94 13.34
CA ASP A 285 19.76 11.55 12.92
C ASP A 285 18.64 12.04 13.85
N LYS A 286 19.02 12.50 15.05
CA LYS A 286 18.13 13.17 16.04
C LYS A 286 17.15 12.25 16.72
N ASP A 287 17.53 11.06 16.96
CA ASP A 287 16.75 10.11 17.75
C ASP A 287 16.89 10.31 19.26
N GLY A 288 17.99 10.92 19.71
CA GLY A 288 18.31 11.22 21.12
C GLY A 288 19.51 10.43 21.65
N LEU A 289 20.10 9.48 20.91
CA LEU A 289 21.43 8.95 21.15
C LEU A 289 22.47 9.90 20.54
N SER A 290 23.67 9.93 21.08
CA SER A 290 24.77 10.61 20.40
C SER A 290 25.46 9.65 19.44
N ASP A 291 26.03 10.19 18.35
CA ASP A 291 26.77 9.42 17.33
C ASP A 291 27.85 8.54 17.98
N SER A 292 28.50 9.05 19.03
CA SER A 292 29.50 8.31 19.80
C SER A 292 28.93 7.12 20.58
N LEU A 293 27.74 7.25 21.17
CA LEU A 293 27.08 6.14 21.86
C LEU A 293 26.65 5.05 20.88
N GLU A 294 26.14 5.45 19.73
CA GLU A 294 25.77 4.54 18.68
C GLU A 294 26.96 3.77 18.12
N VAL A 295 27.99 4.50 17.64
CA VAL A 295 29.18 3.88 17.05
C VAL A 295 29.97 3.05 18.06
N LYS A 296 30.16 3.55 19.30
CA LYS A 296 31.08 2.93 20.27
C LYS A 296 30.40 1.94 21.21
N THR A 297 29.15 2.16 21.56
CA THR A 297 28.46 1.39 22.60
C THR A 297 27.40 0.44 22.03
N TYR A 298 26.39 0.98 21.36
CA TYR A 298 25.21 0.20 20.95
C TYR A 298 25.37 -0.49 19.59
N LYS A 299 26.26 0.04 18.71
CA LYS A 299 26.53 -0.45 17.37
C LYS A 299 25.36 -0.20 16.41
N THR A 300 24.49 0.73 16.76
CA THR A 300 23.41 1.21 15.90
C THR A 300 23.97 2.08 14.77
N ASN A 301 23.10 2.49 13.86
CA ASN A 301 23.49 3.30 12.71
C ASN A 301 23.21 4.79 13.00
N PRO A 302 24.22 5.63 13.28
CA PRO A 302 24.05 7.03 13.67
C PRO A 302 23.48 7.95 12.57
N LEU A 303 23.05 7.39 11.46
CA LEU A 303 22.37 8.08 10.35
C LEU A 303 20.90 7.69 10.25
N ARG A 304 20.40 6.87 11.20
CA ARG A 304 19.05 6.33 11.14
C ARG A 304 18.48 6.16 12.54
N ALA A 305 17.54 6.98 12.90
CA ALA A 305 16.84 6.97 14.18
C ALA A 305 16.15 5.65 14.60
N ASP A 306 16.14 4.66 13.72
CA ASP A 306 15.54 3.33 13.85
C ASP A 306 16.39 2.40 12.97
N THR A 307 17.35 1.72 13.58
CA THR A 307 18.39 0.95 12.87
C THR A 307 17.81 -0.28 12.17
N ASP A 308 16.89 -1.02 12.80
CA ASP A 308 16.32 -2.27 12.28
C ASP A 308 14.96 -2.10 11.59
N ASN A 309 14.38 -0.87 11.62
CA ASN A 309 13.13 -0.46 10.97
C ASN A 309 11.87 -1.15 11.48
N ASP A 310 11.75 -1.31 12.75
CA ASP A 310 10.58 -1.91 13.36
C ASP A 310 9.52 -0.89 13.80
N GLY A 311 9.87 0.41 13.80
CA GLY A 311 9.00 1.52 14.17
C GLY A 311 9.20 2.03 15.61
N LEU A 312 10.25 1.59 16.30
CA LEU A 312 10.74 2.11 17.54
C LEU A 312 12.12 2.77 17.30
N SER A 313 12.48 3.82 18.02
CA SER A 313 13.79 4.45 17.83
C SER A 313 14.85 3.76 18.69
N ASP A 314 16.11 3.74 18.19
CA ASP A 314 17.25 3.17 18.93
C ASP A 314 17.36 3.76 20.34
N PHE A 315 17.10 5.08 20.50
CA PHE A 315 17.05 5.75 21.79
C PHE A 315 15.98 5.18 22.73
N ASP A 316 14.74 5.04 22.24
CA ASP A 316 13.62 4.52 23.05
C ASP A 316 13.89 3.07 23.44
N GLU A 317 14.43 2.25 22.54
CA GLU A 317 14.80 0.87 22.82
C GLU A 317 15.83 0.77 23.95
N VAL A 318 16.99 1.43 23.82
CA VAL A 318 18.06 1.31 24.83
C VAL A 318 17.76 2.02 26.13
N THR A 319 17.00 3.13 26.13
CA THR A 319 16.78 3.95 27.32
C THR A 319 15.50 3.58 28.07
N LYS A 320 14.43 3.32 27.38
CA LYS A 320 13.08 3.15 27.94
C LYS A 320 12.66 1.70 28.01
N TYR A 321 12.75 0.95 26.92
CA TYR A 321 12.18 -0.38 26.81
C TYR A 321 13.19 -1.50 27.13
N LYS A 322 14.48 -1.28 26.89
CA LYS A 322 15.58 -2.24 27.11
C LYS A 322 15.55 -3.40 26.12
N SER A 323 14.97 -3.18 24.94
CA SER A 323 15.07 -4.09 23.82
C SER A 323 16.42 -3.95 23.07
N ASP A 324 16.63 -4.76 22.03
CA ASP A 324 17.88 -4.81 21.27
C ASP A 324 17.73 -4.01 19.95
N PRO A 325 18.24 -2.77 19.81
CA PRO A 325 18.02 -1.89 18.66
C PRO A 325 18.62 -2.40 17.33
N LEU A 326 19.11 -3.62 17.31
CA LEU A 326 19.64 -4.29 16.12
C LEU A 326 18.74 -5.46 15.67
N LYS A 327 17.61 -5.64 16.34
CA LYS A 327 16.66 -6.73 16.05
C LYS A 327 15.23 -6.25 16.18
N SER A 328 14.53 -6.20 15.11
CA SER A 328 13.11 -5.83 15.05
C SER A 328 12.14 -6.68 15.89
N ASP A 329 12.63 -7.73 16.54
CA ASP A 329 11.96 -8.61 17.48
C ASP A 329 13.03 -9.00 18.52
N GLY A 330 13.08 -8.22 19.57
CA GLY A 330 14.17 -8.26 20.56
C GLY A 330 14.16 -9.51 21.42
N ASP A 331 13.00 -10.00 21.81
CA ASP A 331 12.79 -11.15 22.70
C ASP A 331 12.42 -12.45 21.96
N GLY A 332 12.08 -12.37 20.67
CA GLY A 332 11.92 -13.53 19.78
C GLY A 332 10.54 -14.17 19.84
N ASP A 333 9.52 -13.42 20.19
CA ASP A 333 8.15 -13.91 20.30
C ASP A 333 7.33 -13.82 18.99
N LEU A 334 7.85 -13.18 17.95
CA LEU A 334 7.29 -12.92 16.63
C LEU A 334 6.50 -11.59 16.50
N LEU A 335 6.41 -10.77 17.54
CA LEU A 335 6.01 -9.37 17.42
C LEU A 335 7.24 -8.50 17.16
N SER A 336 7.08 -7.38 16.50
CA SER A 336 8.17 -6.40 16.48
C SER A 336 8.07 -5.48 17.71
N ASP A 337 9.22 -5.02 18.21
CA ASP A 337 9.29 -4.17 19.39
C ASP A 337 8.41 -2.91 19.20
N GLY A 338 8.42 -2.33 17.99
CA GLY A 338 7.57 -1.22 17.64
C GLY A 338 6.08 -1.55 17.63
N ALA A 339 5.66 -2.75 17.21
CA ALA A 339 4.26 -3.18 17.29
C ALA A 339 3.82 -3.39 18.74
N GLU A 340 4.66 -4.01 19.55
CA GLU A 340 4.41 -4.21 20.97
C GLU A 340 4.14 -2.91 21.70
N VAL A 341 5.04 -1.93 21.53
CA VAL A 341 4.93 -0.64 22.20
C VAL A 341 3.76 0.20 21.66
N ASN A 342 3.62 0.28 20.34
CA ASN A 342 2.70 1.23 19.71
C ASN A 342 1.27 0.71 19.60
N VAL A 343 1.10 -0.61 19.36
CA VAL A 343 -0.20 -1.24 19.13
C VAL A 343 -0.70 -2.00 20.35
N TYR A 344 0.07 -3.00 20.80
CA TYR A 344 -0.41 -3.99 21.78
C TYR A 344 -0.16 -3.61 23.24
N LYS A 345 0.78 -2.71 23.51
CA LYS A 345 1.18 -2.23 24.85
C LYS A 345 1.88 -3.30 25.68
N THR A 346 2.42 -4.32 25.06
CA THR A 346 3.28 -5.34 25.65
C THR A 346 4.69 -4.84 25.89
N ASP A 347 5.53 -5.62 26.56
CA ASP A 347 6.91 -5.28 26.95
C ASP A 347 7.91 -5.92 25.98
N PRO A 348 8.50 -5.16 25.00
CA PRO A 348 9.32 -5.71 23.92
C PRO A 348 10.64 -6.38 24.37
N SER A 349 10.85 -6.48 25.67
CA SER A 349 11.97 -7.23 26.26
C SER A 349 11.53 -8.55 26.89
N LYS A 350 10.25 -8.94 26.75
CA LYS A 350 9.68 -10.14 27.38
C LYS A 350 8.65 -10.80 26.48
N ALA A 351 9.01 -11.87 25.88
CA ALA A 351 8.14 -12.70 25.04
C ALA A 351 6.81 -13.15 25.67
N ASP A 352 6.63 -12.92 26.98
CA ASP A 352 5.46 -13.22 27.79
C ASP A 352 5.37 -12.11 28.84
N THR A 353 4.64 -11.04 28.50
CA THR A 353 4.58 -9.81 29.31
C THR A 353 4.00 -10.04 30.68
N ASP A 354 2.93 -10.84 30.82
CA ASP A 354 2.22 -11.08 32.07
C ASP A 354 2.71 -12.32 32.84
N GLY A 355 3.55 -13.17 32.22
CA GLY A 355 4.22 -14.30 32.84
C GLY A 355 3.33 -15.52 33.03
N ASP A 356 2.30 -15.72 32.19
CA ASP A 356 1.31 -16.79 32.32
C ASP A 356 1.69 -18.10 31.60
N GLY A 357 2.73 -18.04 30.74
CA GLY A 357 3.29 -19.17 29.99
C GLY A 357 2.90 -19.23 28.53
N PHE A 358 2.13 -18.27 28.03
CA PHE A 358 1.89 -18.02 26.61
C PHE A 358 2.65 -16.75 26.21
N ASN A 359 3.17 -16.67 25.00
CA ASN A 359 3.82 -15.45 24.53
C ASN A 359 2.79 -14.47 23.97
N ASP A 360 3.16 -13.18 23.93
CA ASP A 360 2.25 -12.08 23.58
C ASP A 360 1.68 -12.25 22.16
N TYR A 361 2.54 -12.63 21.19
CA TYR A 361 2.09 -12.97 19.82
C TYR A 361 1.00 -14.04 19.81
N TYR A 362 1.18 -15.10 20.61
CA TYR A 362 0.21 -16.18 20.71
C TYR A 362 -1.13 -15.68 21.22
N GLU A 363 -1.11 -14.90 22.30
CA GLU A 363 -2.32 -14.41 22.94
C GLU A 363 -3.11 -13.46 22.04
N ILE A 364 -2.44 -12.51 21.42
CA ILE A 364 -3.04 -11.59 20.45
C ILE A 364 -3.75 -12.34 19.32
N HIS A 365 -3.09 -13.36 18.75
CA HIS A 365 -3.66 -14.11 17.63
C HIS A 365 -4.76 -15.08 18.05
N PHE A 366 -4.76 -15.55 19.31
CA PHE A 366 -5.81 -16.40 19.87
C PHE A 366 -6.80 -15.67 20.77
N LEU A 367 -6.83 -14.32 20.67
CA LEU A 367 -7.85 -13.47 21.28
C LEU A 367 -7.90 -13.53 22.80
N THR A 368 -6.74 -13.70 23.42
CA THR A 368 -6.56 -13.50 24.87
C THR A 368 -5.79 -12.19 25.12
N ASP A 369 -5.80 -11.71 26.36
CA ASP A 369 -5.19 -10.44 26.75
C ASP A 369 -3.76 -10.68 27.22
N PRO A 370 -2.71 -10.26 26.46
CA PRO A 370 -1.31 -10.48 26.82
C PRO A 370 -0.84 -9.66 28.03
N LEU A 371 -1.73 -8.86 28.62
CA LEU A 371 -1.47 -8.08 29.84
C LEU A 371 -2.16 -8.67 31.08
N SER A 372 -2.81 -9.83 30.96
CA SER A 372 -3.63 -10.42 32.03
C SER A 372 -3.40 -11.92 32.20
N ALA A 373 -2.56 -12.32 33.13
CA ALA A 373 -2.21 -13.73 33.43
C ALA A 373 -3.38 -14.68 33.77
N THR A 374 -4.61 -14.18 33.77
CA THR A 374 -5.83 -14.98 33.90
C THR A 374 -6.55 -15.20 32.57
N SER A 375 -6.13 -14.51 31.51
CA SER A 375 -6.71 -14.57 30.16
C SER A 375 -5.92 -15.55 29.30
N LYS A 376 -6.12 -16.86 29.48
CA LYS A 376 -5.34 -17.90 28.79
C LYS A 376 -6.10 -18.52 27.59
N PRO A 377 -5.45 -18.86 26.49
CA PRO A 377 -6.07 -19.53 25.35
C PRO A 377 -6.35 -21.02 25.65
N THR A 378 -7.30 -21.30 26.52
CA THR A 378 -7.60 -22.66 26.99
C THR A 378 -8.45 -23.47 26.01
N LYS A 379 -9.33 -22.83 25.22
CA LYS A 379 -10.23 -23.48 24.26
C LYS A 379 -9.63 -23.65 22.88
N THR A 380 -8.75 -22.75 22.46
CA THR A 380 -8.10 -22.74 21.15
C THR A 380 -6.60 -22.72 21.32
N GLN A 381 -5.90 -23.62 20.64
CA GLN A 381 -4.43 -23.71 20.68
C GLN A 381 -3.88 -24.02 19.29
N ALA A 382 -2.74 -23.46 18.95
CA ALA A 382 -1.95 -23.88 17.78
C ALA A 382 -0.67 -24.59 18.22
N ASN A 383 -0.32 -25.62 17.49
CA ASN A 383 0.91 -26.37 17.73
C ASN A 383 1.54 -26.81 16.41
N VAL A 384 2.86 -26.90 16.39
CA VAL A 384 3.58 -27.52 15.28
C VAL A 384 3.53 -29.05 15.47
N PHE A 385 3.22 -29.77 14.41
CA PHE A 385 3.30 -31.21 14.39
C PHE A 385 4.35 -31.71 13.40
N THR A 386 4.99 -32.83 13.74
CA THR A 386 6.05 -33.46 12.94
C THR A 386 5.69 -34.87 12.47
N GLY A 387 4.53 -35.37 12.82
CA GLY A 387 4.04 -36.67 12.44
C GLY A 387 2.75 -37.08 13.16
N PRO A 388 2.22 -38.26 12.85
CA PRO A 388 0.98 -38.78 13.46
C PRO A 388 1.18 -39.56 14.77
N ASP A 389 2.42 -39.80 15.20
CA ASP A 389 2.71 -40.58 16.40
C ASP A 389 2.51 -39.79 17.69
N PRO A 390 2.25 -40.42 18.85
CA PRO A 390 2.14 -39.74 20.13
C PRO A 390 3.36 -38.89 20.45
N GLY A 391 3.11 -37.62 20.81
CA GLY A 391 4.15 -36.64 21.11
C GLY A 391 4.70 -35.92 19.87
N GLN A 392 4.17 -36.18 18.69
CA GLN A 392 4.49 -35.46 17.45
C GLN A 392 3.53 -34.32 17.11
N GLY A 393 2.67 -33.93 18.03
CA GLY A 393 1.82 -32.73 17.97
C GLY A 393 0.37 -32.96 17.52
N LEU A 394 0.01 -34.15 17.01
CA LEU A 394 -1.37 -34.51 16.64
C LEU A 394 -1.97 -35.53 17.61
N ASP A 395 -3.27 -35.45 17.85
CA ASP A 395 -4.04 -36.42 18.61
C ASP A 395 -5.10 -37.08 17.72
N PHE A 396 -4.91 -38.37 17.46
CA PHE A 396 -5.83 -39.19 16.68
C PHE A 396 -6.39 -40.37 17.49
N THR A 397 -6.40 -40.23 18.83
CA THR A 397 -6.97 -41.22 19.75
C THR A 397 -8.33 -40.74 20.21
N GLY A 398 -9.40 -41.51 19.96
CA GLY A 398 -10.76 -41.14 20.39
C GLY A 398 -11.84 -41.54 19.40
N LYS A 399 -13.01 -40.91 19.47
CA LYS A 399 -14.15 -41.16 18.62
C LYS A 399 -14.31 -40.02 17.59
N PHE A 400 -13.95 -40.30 16.38
CA PHE A 400 -13.98 -39.31 15.28
C PHE A 400 -15.22 -39.53 14.37
N PRO A 401 -16.30 -38.75 14.46
CA PRO A 401 -17.34 -38.75 13.45
C PRO A 401 -16.83 -38.20 12.09
N TYR A 402 -15.83 -37.34 12.11
CA TYR A 402 -15.21 -36.79 10.93
C TYR A 402 -13.69 -36.77 11.04
N ALA A 403 -13.04 -37.25 9.98
CA ALA A 403 -11.63 -37.00 9.66
C ALA A 403 -11.55 -36.76 8.15
N ILE A 404 -11.24 -35.54 7.74
CA ILE A 404 -11.37 -35.06 6.36
C ILE A 404 -9.99 -34.75 5.77
N SER A 405 -9.73 -35.30 4.56
CA SER A 405 -8.60 -34.93 3.71
C SER A 405 -9.09 -34.01 2.59
N PHE A 406 -8.68 -32.75 2.59
CA PHE A 406 -9.17 -31.76 1.65
C PHE A 406 -8.46 -31.85 0.28
N GLY A 407 -9.25 -31.66 -0.77
CA GLY A 407 -8.71 -31.53 -2.13
C GLY A 407 -8.17 -32.82 -2.74
N ASN A 408 -8.33 -33.96 -2.11
CA ASN A 408 -7.89 -35.25 -2.60
C ASN A 408 -9.07 -36.13 -3.01
N ASP A 409 -9.08 -36.62 -4.27
CA ASP A 409 -10.10 -37.57 -4.77
C ASP A 409 -9.97 -38.97 -4.17
N GLN A 410 -8.86 -39.25 -3.47
CA GLN A 410 -8.59 -40.51 -2.81
C GLN A 410 -8.83 -40.37 -1.30
N PRO A 411 -9.48 -41.37 -0.64
CA PRO A 411 -9.56 -41.39 0.82
C PRO A 411 -8.15 -41.44 1.42
N GLY A 412 -7.88 -40.62 2.44
CA GLY A 412 -6.58 -40.51 3.07
C GLY A 412 -6.13 -41.81 3.74
N GLY A 413 -7.05 -42.55 4.38
CA GLY A 413 -6.78 -43.77 5.12
C GLY A 413 -6.81 -43.63 6.64
N GLN A 414 -6.43 -44.68 7.34
CA GLN A 414 -6.53 -44.77 8.81
C GLN A 414 -5.25 -44.24 9.47
N ILE A 415 -5.39 -43.32 10.39
CA ILE A 415 -4.36 -42.96 11.37
C ILE A 415 -4.97 -43.19 12.76
N ARG A 416 -4.48 -44.21 13.46
CA ARG A 416 -5.05 -44.65 14.76
C ARG A 416 -6.58 -44.81 14.68
N ASP A 417 -7.31 -44.06 15.49
CA ASP A 417 -8.78 -44.12 15.54
C ASP A 417 -9.44 -43.21 14.47
N ALA A 418 -8.72 -42.31 13.84
CA ALA A 418 -9.23 -41.40 12.81
C ALA A 418 -9.15 -42.01 11.41
N LEU A 419 -10.29 -42.21 10.76
CA LEU A 419 -10.38 -42.62 9.35
C LEU A 419 -10.53 -41.41 8.45
N PHE A 420 -9.46 -40.98 7.83
CA PHE A 420 -9.48 -39.87 6.88
C PHE A 420 -10.20 -40.27 5.59
N THR A 421 -11.23 -39.50 5.27
CA THR A 421 -12.04 -39.63 4.05
C THR A 421 -11.83 -38.40 3.18
N SER A 422 -12.27 -38.44 1.92
CA SER A 422 -12.35 -37.24 1.08
C SER A 422 -13.40 -36.28 1.63
N ASP A 423 -13.32 -35.02 1.20
CA ASP A 423 -14.25 -33.96 1.58
C ASP A 423 -15.66 -34.08 0.94
N ALA A 424 -15.95 -35.16 0.24
CA ALA A 424 -17.26 -35.55 -0.29
C ALA A 424 -18.00 -36.58 0.57
N VAL A 425 -17.86 -36.56 1.90
CA VAL A 425 -18.51 -37.50 2.84
C VAL A 425 -19.86 -36.99 3.32
N ASP A 426 -20.78 -37.93 3.62
CA ASP A 426 -22.11 -37.59 4.11
C ASP A 426 -22.10 -36.88 5.47
N GLY A 427 -22.77 -35.76 5.57
CA GLY A 427 -22.80 -34.88 6.75
C GLY A 427 -21.68 -33.87 6.81
N PHE A 428 -20.86 -33.76 5.77
CA PHE A 428 -19.84 -32.72 5.64
C PHE A 428 -20.00 -31.98 4.31
N THR A 429 -19.84 -30.68 4.32
CA THR A 429 -19.80 -29.85 3.12
C THR A 429 -18.67 -28.85 3.19
N VAL A 430 -18.05 -28.54 2.02
CA VAL A 430 -17.05 -27.49 1.91
C VAL A 430 -17.34 -26.60 0.70
N VAL A 431 -17.30 -25.30 0.91
CA VAL A 431 -17.37 -24.27 -0.13
C VAL A 431 -16.03 -23.57 -0.17
N SER A 432 -15.39 -23.53 -1.33
CA SER A 432 -14.11 -22.86 -1.56
C SER A 432 -13.94 -22.52 -3.03
N SER A 433 -13.10 -21.56 -3.38
CA SER A 433 -12.86 -21.17 -4.77
C SER A 433 -12.15 -22.26 -5.58
N GLN A 434 -11.20 -22.97 -4.99
CA GLN A 434 -10.26 -23.82 -5.70
C GLN A 434 -9.85 -25.07 -4.92
N VAL A 435 -9.32 -26.05 -5.68
CA VAL A 435 -8.70 -27.27 -5.18
C VAL A 435 -7.29 -27.36 -5.78
N ALA A 436 -6.31 -27.75 -4.99
CA ALA A 436 -4.98 -28.05 -5.50
C ALA A 436 -4.50 -29.41 -4.97
N ASN A 437 -4.52 -30.39 -5.86
CA ASN A 437 -3.91 -31.71 -5.62
C ASN A 437 -2.40 -31.60 -5.75
N ASN A 438 -1.67 -32.31 -4.91
CA ASN A 438 -0.20 -32.25 -4.87
C ASN A 438 0.36 -30.85 -4.60
N TRP A 439 -0.34 -30.03 -3.82
CA TRP A 439 0.09 -28.69 -3.41
C TRP A 439 1.45 -28.71 -2.73
N ASN A 440 1.60 -29.57 -1.74
CA ASN A 440 2.82 -29.68 -0.94
C ASN A 440 3.70 -30.82 -1.46
N ILE A 441 4.15 -30.70 -2.71
CA ILE A 441 5.01 -31.71 -3.35
C ILE A 441 6.30 -31.90 -2.52
N GLY A 442 6.53 -33.14 -2.09
CA GLY A 442 7.72 -33.51 -1.31
C GLY A 442 7.55 -33.41 0.20
N VAL A 443 6.35 -33.05 0.72
CA VAL A 443 6.08 -33.26 2.14
C VAL A 443 6.23 -34.75 2.48
N ASN A 444 6.89 -35.07 3.58
CA ASN A 444 7.16 -36.44 3.98
C ASN A 444 7.27 -36.54 5.50
N TYR A 445 6.31 -37.19 6.12
CA TYR A 445 6.29 -37.45 7.56
C TYR A 445 6.91 -38.80 7.93
N GLY A 446 7.37 -39.59 6.95
CA GLY A 446 8.02 -40.90 7.15
C GLY A 446 7.39 -41.99 6.28
N THR A 447 7.69 -43.25 6.60
CA THR A 447 7.36 -44.44 5.77
C THR A 447 6.49 -45.46 6.48
N SER A 448 6.00 -45.20 7.70
CA SER A 448 4.98 -46.04 8.30
C SER A 448 3.63 -45.83 7.58
N PRO A 449 2.71 -46.78 7.59
CA PRO A 449 1.41 -46.62 6.96
C PRO A 449 0.65 -45.36 7.43
N GLU A 450 0.73 -45.00 8.72
CA GLU A 450 0.08 -43.80 9.29
C GLU A 450 0.79 -42.53 8.83
N GLN A 451 2.13 -42.52 8.70
CA GLN A 451 2.92 -41.42 8.20
C GLN A 451 2.66 -41.18 6.71
N GLU A 452 2.47 -42.24 5.92
CA GLU A 452 2.10 -42.14 4.50
C GLU A 452 0.70 -41.52 4.32
N VAL A 453 -0.26 -41.90 5.20
CA VAL A 453 -1.59 -41.31 5.21
C VAL A 453 -1.51 -39.84 5.54
N LEU A 454 -0.78 -39.44 6.59
CA LEU A 454 -0.60 -38.01 6.94
C LEU A 454 0.07 -37.23 5.80
N THR A 455 1.06 -37.82 5.15
CA THR A 455 1.73 -37.27 3.97
C THR A 455 0.72 -37.00 2.84
N SER A 456 -0.21 -37.94 2.61
CA SER A 456 -1.30 -37.76 1.64
C SER A 456 -2.26 -36.64 2.03
N VAL A 457 -2.69 -36.58 3.28
CA VAL A 457 -3.59 -35.52 3.80
C VAL A 457 -2.95 -34.13 3.62
N MET A 458 -1.70 -34.00 3.99
CA MET A 458 -0.97 -32.72 3.90
C MET A 458 -0.49 -32.37 2.48
N GLY A 459 -0.62 -33.30 1.54
CA GLY A 459 -0.20 -33.12 0.16
C GLY A 459 -1.14 -32.27 -0.69
N SER A 460 -2.40 -32.13 -0.29
CA SER A 460 -3.44 -31.41 -1.04
C SER A 460 -4.10 -30.33 -0.18
N ILE A 461 -4.75 -29.37 -0.82
CA ILE A 461 -5.49 -28.28 -0.12
C ILE A 461 -6.80 -27.95 -0.81
N ARG A 462 -7.71 -27.39 -0.03
CA ARG A 462 -8.70 -26.41 -0.48
C ARG A 462 -8.11 -25.02 -0.25
N TRP A 463 -8.35 -24.09 -1.17
CA TRP A 463 -7.95 -22.72 -0.99
C TRP A 463 -9.00 -21.72 -1.49
N SER A 464 -9.02 -20.54 -0.87
CA SER A 464 -9.89 -19.44 -1.27
C SER A 464 -9.18 -18.54 -2.27
N ASN A 465 -9.96 -17.69 -2.95
CA ASN A 465 -9.46 -16.51 -3.64
C ASN A 465 -10.17 -15.31 -3.02
N ALA A 466 -9.49 -14.57 -2.15
CA ALA A 466 -10.05 -13.43 -1.43
C ALA A 466 -10.60 -12.34 -2.34
N ALA A 467 -10.13 -12.25 -3.59
CA ALA A 467 -10.65 -11.35 -4.62
C ALA A 467 -11.91 -11.89 -5.34
N ASN A 468 -12.33 -13.14 -5.08
CA ASN A 468 -13.51 -13.72 -5.72
C ASN A 468 -14.78 -13.27 -5.01
N ALA A 469 -15.68 -12.57 -5.72
CA ALA A 469 -16.91 -12.05 -5.15
C ALA A 469 -17.91 -13.13 -4.67
N THR A 470 -17.82 -14.38 -5.15
CA THR A 470 -18.79 -15.44 -4.83
C THR A 470 -18.28 -16.46 -3.81
N THR A 471 -16.98 -16.71 -3.77
CA THR A 471 -16.33 -17.66 -2.84
C THR A 471 -15.01 -17.10 -2.35
N PRO A 472 -15.04 -16.00 -1.57
CA PRO A 472 -13.81 -15.35 -1.13
C PRO A 472 -13.12 -16.07 0.04
N ASP A 473 -13.82 -16.99 0.70
CA ASP A 473 -13.40 -17.74 1.88
C ASP A 473 -13.47 -19.26 1.67
N ILE A 474 -13.09 -20.01 2.68
CA ILE A 474 -13.36 -21.44 2.79
C ILE A 474 -14.37 -21.63 3.92
N THR A 475 -15.54 -22.19 3.60
CA THR A 475 -16.55 -22.54 4.59
C THR A 475 -16.70 -24.05 4.66
N CYS A 476 -16.46 -24.64 5.85
CA CYS A 476 -16.64 -26.06 6.16
C CYS A 476 -17.80 -26.25 7.13
N THR A 477 -18.76 -27.10 6.80
CA THR A 477 -19.87 -27.43 7.70
C THR A 477 -19.83 -28.90 8.07
N PHE A 478 -19.75 -29.18 9.37
CA PHE A 478 -19.84 -30.51 9.98
C PHE A 478 -21.24 -30.69 10.54
N SER A 479 -22.06 -31.54 9.94
CA SER A 479 -23.45 -31.73 10.33
C SER A 479 -23.65 -32.97 11.22
N LYS A 480 -24.88 -33.18 11.69
CA LYS A 480 -25.29 -34.36 12.54
C LYS A 480 -24.58 -34.40 13.90
N LEU A 481 -24.17 -33.26 14.43
CA LEU A 481 -23.64 -33.17 15.78
C LEU A 481 -24.75 -33.47 16.79
N GLN A 482 -24.39 -34.04 17.95
CA GLN A 482 -25.27 -34.19 19.10
C GLN A 482 -25.21 -32.88 19.90
N ILE A 483 -26.34 -32.21 20.06
CA ILE A 483 -26.43 -31.01 20.90
C ILE A 483 -26.05 -31.37 22.33
N GLY A 484 -25.36 -30.49 23.04
CA GLY A 484 -24.82 -30.70 24.38
C GLY A 484 -23.60 -31.60 24.49
N ALA A 485 -23.18 -32.23 23.41
CA ALA A 485 -21.94 -32.99 23.39
C ALA A 485 -20.71 -32.08 23.27
N ALA A 486 -19.64 -32.42 23.98
CA ALA A 486 -18.36 -31.75 23.87
C ALA A 486 -17.54 -32.35 22.71
N TYR A 487 -17.01 -31.47 21.86
CA TYR A 487 -16.18 -31.83 20.71
C TYR A 487 -14.81 -31.16 20.78
N LYS A 488 -13.81 -31.86 20.20
CA LYS A 488 -12.48 -31.31 19.91
C LYS A 488 -12.25 -31.35 18.41
N MET A 489 -12.03 -30.20 17.82
CA MET A 489 -11.73 -30.01 16.39
C MET A 489 -10.22 -29.79 16.22
N GLN A 490 -9.61 -30.44 15.23
CA GLN A 490 -8.25 -30.15 14.80
C GLN A 490 -8.29 -29.74 13.33
N LEU A 491 -7.78 -28.53 13.01
CA LEU A 491 -7.63 -28.01 11.65
C LEU A 491 -6.14 -28.07 11.30
N LEU A 492 -5.79 -28.74 10.19
CA LEU A 492 -4.43 -29.02 9.80
C LEU A 492 -4.02 -28.12 8.61
N PHE A 493 -2.88 -27.47 8.75
CA PHE A 493 -2.35 -26.52 7.79
C PHE A 493 -0.88 -26.84 7.41
N GLY A 494 -0.57 -26.74 6.11
CA GLY A 494 0.78 -26.87 5.61
C GLY A 494 1.03 -25.83 4.51
N GLU A 495 1.80 -24.76 4.82
CA GLU A 495 2.16 -23.74 3.87
C GLU A 495 3.56 -24.00 3.31
N ARG A 496 3.71 -23.85 1.99
CA ARG A 496 4.97 -24.06 1.29
C ARG A 496 5.48 -22.82 0.57
N LEU A 497 4.62 -22.06 -0.09
CA LEU A 497 5.03 -21.14 -1.14
C LEU A 497 4.85 -19.65 -0.79
N TRP A 498 3.92 -19.33 0.11
CA TRP A 498 3.44 -17.96 0.29
C TRP A 498 3.39 -17.54 1.76
N ALA A 499 3.69 -16.26 2.02
CA ALA A 499 3.43 -15.61 3.30
C ALA A 499 1.93 -15.28 3.36
N ARG A 500 1.11 -16.23 3.80
CA ARG A 500 -0.35 -16.06 3.85
C ARG A 500 -0.89 -16.07 5.26
N GLY A 501 -1.92 -15.23 5.45
CA GLY A 501 -2.66 -15.13 6.70
C GLY A 501 -4.15 -15.05 6.47
N PHE A 502 -4.92 -15.56 7.44
CA PHE A 502 -6.38 -15.56 7.42
C PHE A 502 -6.95 -15.68 8.82
N ASN A 503 -8.17 -15.22 9.01
CA ASN A 503 -8.91 -15.41 10.25
C ASN A 503 -9.58 -16.78 10.25
N ILE A 504 -9.71 -17.37 11.43
CA ILE A 504 -10.45 -18.62 11.66
C ILE A 504 -11.66 -18.29 12.55
N ASN A 505 -12.84 -18.54 12.03
CA ASN A 505 -14.09 -18.42 12.78
C ASN A 505 -14.73 -19.81 12.91
N ILE A 506 -15.25 -20.15 14.10
CA ILE A 506 -15.99 -21.39 14.36
C ILE A 506 -17.33 -21.01 14.98
N ASN A 507 -18.41 -21.47 14.37
CA ASN A 507 -19.79 -21.17 14.79
C ASN A 507 -20.06 -19.67 14.93
N GLY A 508 -19.54 -18.88 13.98
CA GLY A 508 -19.70 -17.42 13.96
C GLY A 508 -18.74 -16.65 14.88
N LYS A 509 -18.04 -17.32 15.80
CA LYS A 509 -17.08 -16.67 16.71
C LYS A 509 -15.67 -16.72 16.13
N PRO A 510 -14.89 -15.63 16.21
CA PRO A 510 -13.49 -15.68 15.87
C PRO A 510 -12.73 -16.51 16.93
N VAL A 511 -11.89 -17.43 16.46
CA VAL A 511 -11.05 -18.27 17.32
C VAL A 511 -9.55 -18.05 17.07
N ALA A 512 -9.19 -17.49 15.91
CA ALA A 512 -7.86 -16.98 15.64
C ALA A 512 -7.95 -15.83 14.62
N LYS A 513 -7.21 -14.75 14.87
CA LYS A 513 -7.03 -13.62 13.95
C LYS A 513 -5.67 -13.67 13.30
N GLU A 514 -5.63 -13.30 12.01
CA GLU A 514 -4.39 -13.17 11.24
C GLU A 514 -3.47 -14.38 11.35
N PHE A 515 -4.06 -15.57 11.46
CA PHE A 515 -3.32 -16.82 11.60
C PHE A 515 -2.48 -17.11 10.36
N ALA A 516 -1.17 -17.24 10.54
CA ALA A 516 -0.19 -17.42 9.48
C ALA A 516 0.56 -18.76 9.62
N PRO A 517 0.11 -19.84 8.99
CA PRO A 517 0.72 -21.17 9.14
C PRO A 517 2.24 -21.20 8.88
N PHE A 518 2.73 -20.37 7.95
CA PHE A 518 4.14 -20.32 7.59
C PHE A 518 5.04 -19.84 8.75
N GLN A 519 4.58 -18.91 9.57
CA GLN A 519 5.32 -18.41 10.73
C GLN A 519 5.54 -19.52 11.75
N TRP A 520 4.49 -20.27 12.09
CA TRP A 520 4.55 -21.42 12.98
C TRP A 520 5.47 -22.53 12.45
N GLN A 521 5.54 -22.71 11.14
CA GLN A 521 6.41 -23.70 10.50
C GLN A 521 7.89 -23.28 10.41
N GLY A 522 8.26 -22.09 10.91
CA GLY A 522 9.62 -21.54 10.80
C GLY A 522 9.93 -20.93 9.42
N GLY A 523 8.98 -20.21 8.86
CA GLY A 523 9.06 -19.54 7.55
C GLY A 523 8.54 -20.39 6.38
N PHE A 524 8.43 -19.85 5.18
CA PHE A 524 8.04 -20.57 3.97
C PHE A 524 9.26 -20.95 3.10
N VAL A 525 9.11 -21.96 2.26
CA VAL A 525 10.23 -22.52 1.49
C VAL A 525 10.37 -21.86 0.11
N GLY A 526 9.59 -20.93 -0.28
CA GLY A 526 9.64 -20.22 -1.58
C GLY A 526 9.64 -21.11 -2.84
N PRO A 527 9.21 -20.61 -3.98
CA PRO A 527 9.24 -21.34 -5.23
C PRO A 527 10.71 -21.66 -5.63
N GLY A 528 11.01 -22.94 -5.83
CA GLY A 528 12.34 -23.41 -6.28
C GLY A 528 13.19 -24.12 -5.22
N ASN A 529 12.84 -24.07 -3.93
CA ASN A 529 13.56 -24.86 -2.92
C ASN A 529 12.99 -26.28 -2.84
N ALA A 530 13.82 -27.27 -3.10
CA ALA A 530 13.45 -28.69 -3.16
C ALA A 530 13.44 -29.40 -1.79
N THR A 531 13.69 -28.70 -0.68
CA THR A 531 13.74 -29.33 0.64
C THR A 531 12.31 -29.66 1.10
N PRO A 532 11.97 -30.93 1.28
CA PRO A 532 10.65 -31.33 1.78
C PRO A 532 10.43 -30.80 3.20
N ARG A 533 9.26 -30.26 3.49
CA ARG A 533 8.88 -29.97 4.87
C ARG A 533 8.49 -31.26 5.58
N THR A 534 8.84 -31.33 6.87
CA THR A 534 8.52 -32.44 7.76
C THR A 534 7.64 -32.01 8.92
N ASN A 535 7.10 -30.81 8.85
CA ASN A 535 6.22 -30.23 9.87
C ASN A 535 5.00 -29.55 9.25
N GLY A 536 3.92 -29.49 10.01
CA GLY A 536 2.70 -28.75 9.73
C GLY A 536 2.23 -28.03 10.98
N VAL A 537 1.14 -27.30 10.88
CA VAL A 537 0.50 -26.61 12.02
C VAL A 537 -0.90 -27.17 12.22
N VAL A 538 -1.26 -27.42 13.46
CA VAL A 538 -2.61 -27.80 13.86
C VAL A 538 -3.19 -26.72 14.77
N VAL A 539 -4.39 -26.23 14.44
CA VAL A 539 -5.22 -25.45 15.35
C VAL A 539 -6.23 -26.39 15.96
N THR A 540 -6.19 -26.53 17.29
CA THR A 540 -7.13 -27.33 18.07
C THR A 540 -8.12 -26.41 18.77
N HIS A 541 -9.41 -26.67 18.61
CA HIS A 541 -10.49 -25.91 19.26
C HIS A 541 -11.48 -26.84 19.92
N SER A 542 -11.82 -26.59 21.19
CA SER A 542 -12.81 -27.35 21.95
C SER A 542 -14.09 -26.54 22.13
N PHE A 543 -15.23 -27.16 21.86
CA PHE A 543 -16.54 -26.52 22.01
C PHE A 543 -17.62 -27.50 22.39
N ILE A 544 -18.72 -27.00 22.97
CA ILE A 544 -19.95 -27.76 23.18
C ILE A 544 -20.93 -27.41 22.06
N ALA A 545 -21.53 -28.45 21.44
CA ALA A 545 -22.44 -28.21 20.34
C ALA A 545 -23.76 -27.62 20.82
N THR A 546 -24.11 -26.44 20.38
CA THR A 546 -25.39 -25.75 20.60
C THR A 546 -26.37 -25.97 19.45
N SER A 547 -25.89 -26.53 18.34
CA SER A 547 -26.66 -26.90 17.14
C SER A 547 -26.22 -28.25 16.58
N THR A 548 -26.95 -28.76 15.59
CA THR A 548 -26.60 -29.99 14.86
C THR A 548 -25.47 -29.77 13.82
N ASP A 549 -25.06 -28.57 13.64
CA ASP A 549 -24.01 -28.20 12.68
C ASP A 549 -22.89 -27.36 13.36
N ALA A 550 -21.65 -27.62 13.02
CA ALA A 550 -20.53 -26.76 13.34
C ALA A 550 -19.96 -26.19 12.03
N VAL A 551 -19.83 -24.88 11.98
CA VAL A 551 -19.38 -24.15 10.79
C VAL A 551 -18.01 -23.53 11.04
N VAL A 552 -17.04 -23.84 10.17
CA VAL A 552 -15.70 -23.23 10.18
C VAL A 552 -15.58 -22.33 8.95
N VAL A 553 -15.20 -21.08 9.18
CA VAL A 553 -14.94 -20.12 8.10
C VAL A 553 -13.47 -19.66 8.19
N LEU A 554 -12.73 -19.81 7.10
CA LEU A 554 -11.36 -19.33 6.96
C LEU A 554 -11.38 -18.15 5.96
N ASP A 555 -11.15 -16.94 6.46
CA ASP A 555 -11.31 -15.70 5.67
C ASP A 555 -10.06 -14.80 5.77
N GLY A 556 -9.40 -14.55 4.62
CA GLY A 556 -8.23 -13.69 4.55
C GLY A 556 -8.55 -12.21 4.29
N ARG A 557 -9.79 -11.86 3.96
CA ARG A 557 -10.16 -10.46 3.64
C ARG A 557 -9.95 -9.46 4.78
N PRO A 558 -10.19 -9.83 6.06
CA PRO A 558 -9.95 -8.92 7.18
C PRO A 558 -8.49 -8.73 7.56
N VAL A 559 -7.58 -9.57 7.06
CA VAL A 559 -6.15 -9.52 7.40
C VAL A 559 -5.54 -8.19 6.99
N ARG A 560 -4.81 -7.55 7.90
CA ARG A 560 -4.19 -6.24 7.70
C ARG A 560 -2.68 -6.23 7.93
N ASP A 561 -2.11 -7.32 8.43
CA ASP A 561 -0.67 -7.45 8.63
C ASP A 561 0.07 -7.34 7.27
N PRO A 562 0.89 -6.31 7.09
CA PRO A 562 1.63 -6.09 5.84
C PRO A 562 2.68 -7.18 5.56
N ALA A 563 3.09 -7.98 6.54
CA ALA A 563 3.98 -9.12 6.33
C ALA A 563 3.29 -10.29 5.60
N MET A 564 1.95 -10.29 5.53
CA MET A 564 1.15 -11.29 4.86
C MET A 564 0.78 -10.86 3.45
N GLY A 565 1.62 -11.21 2.48
CA GLY A 565 1.42 -10.84 1.06
C GLY A 565 0.35 -11.65 0.32
N ASP A 566 -0.18 -12.74 0.91
CA ASP A 566 -1.25 -13.57 0.34
C ASP A 566 -2.39 -13.74 1.36
N HIS A 567 -3.58 -13.28 1.03
CA HIS A 567 -4.77 -13.32 1.87
C HIS A 567 -5.71 -14.50 1.49
N ASN A 568 -5.24 -15.45 0.72
CA ASN A 568 -6.03 -16.62 0.35
C ASN A 568 -5.92 -17.70 1.44
N ALA A 569 -7.02 -18.03 2.10
CA ALA A 569 -7.04 -19.09 3.12
C ALA A 569 -6.75 -20.46 2.49
N ILE A 570 -6.16 -21.35 3.28
CA ILE A 570 -5.92 -22.77 2.92
C ILE A 570 -6.35 -23.70 4.03
N ILE A 571 -6.60 -24.96 3.69
CA ILE A 571 -6.77 -26.08 4.64
C ILE A 571 -6.36 -27.40 3.97
N ASN A 572 -5.62 -28.25 4.72
CA ASN A 572 -5.16 -29.57 4.25
C ASN A 572 -6.03 -30.70 4.82
N GLY A 573 -6.35 -30.65 6.10
CA GLY A 573 -7.13 -31.67 6.79
C GLY A 573 -7.89 -31.12 7.99
N ALA A 574 -8.91 -31.88 8.43
CA ALA A 574 -9.61 -31.58 9.66
C ALA A 574 -10.07 -32.86 10.35
N THR A 575 -10.09 -32.88 11.69
CA THR A 575 -10.76 -33.92 12.47
C THR A 575 -11.74 -33.32 13.45
N LEU A 576 -12.79 -34.03 13.74
CA LEU A 576 -13.75 -33.73 14.79
C LEU A 576 -13.90 -34.94 15.70
N GLU A 577 -13.52 -34.81 16.96
CA GLU A 577 -13.57 -35.86 17.98
C GLU A 577 -14.72 -35.57 18.93
N VAL A 578 -15.48 -36.61 19.32
CA VAL A 578 -16.45 -36.55 20.44
C VAL A 578 -15.73 -36.79 21.75
N VAL A 579 -15.56 -35.76 22.57
CA VAL A 579 -14.86 -35.83 23.87
C VAL A 579 -15.82 -36.35 24.93
N SER A 580 -17.06 -35.82 24.97
CA SER A 580 -18.11 -36.34 25.82
C SER A 580 -19.47 -36.30 25.10
N PRO A 581 -20.36 -37.27 25.32
CA PRO A 581 -21.71 -37.22 24.76
C PRO A 581 -22.53 -36.16 25.48
N GLY A 582 -23.59 -35.63 24.81
CA GLY A 582 -24.59 -34.75 25.45
C GLY A 582 -25.42 -35.58 26.44
N VAL A 583 -25.25 -35.29 27.73
CA VAL A 583 -25.98 -35.88 28.85
C VAL A 583 -26.52 -34.74 29.72
N ASP A 584 -27.73 -34.92 30.22
CA ASP A 584 -28.40 -34.08 31.21
C ASP A 584 -28.78 -35.02 32.35
N SER A 585 -27.91 -35.10 33.38
CA SER A 585 -28.02 -36.14 34.42
C SER A 585 -29.07 -35.82 35.48
N ASP A 586 -29.37 -34.58 35.74
CA ASP A 586 -30.35 -34.13 36.73
C ASP A 586 -31.72 -33.74 36.13
N ASN A 587 -31.79 -33.76 34.78
CA ASN A 587 -33.00 -33.52 33.99
C ASN A 587 -33.60 -32.11 34.19
N ASP A 588 -32.77 -31.12 34.32
CA ASP A 588 -33.17 -29.74 34.51
C ASP A 588 -33.29 -28.96 33.21
N GLY A 589 -32.79 -29.54 32.09
CA GLY A 589 -32.83 -28.99 30.75
C GLY A 589 -31.51 -28.34 30.34
N LEU A 590 -30.48 -28.39 31.15
CA LEU A 590 -29.09 -28.02 30.79
C LEU A 590 -28.25 -29.28 30.55
N TRP A 591 -27.14 -29.12 29.87
CA TRP A 591 -26.25 -30.25 29.55
C TRP A 591 -25.09 -30.31 30.57
N ASP A 592 -24.84 -31.47 31.18
CA ASP A 592 -23.78 -31.67 32.16
C ASP A 592 -22.43 -31.08 31.73
N ALA A 593 -22.05 -31.27 30.48
CA ALA A 593 -20.80 -30.78 29.94
C ALA A 593 -20.71 -29.24 29.97
N TRP A 594 -21.80 -28.55 29.62
CA TRP A 594 -21.89 -27.11 29.64
C TRP A 594 -21.93 -26.54 31.06
N GLU A 595 -22.72 -27.16 31.95
CA GLU A 595 -22.77 -26.73 33.35
C GLU A 595 -21.41 -26.89 34.05
N MET A 596 -20.75 -28.03 33.81
CA MET A 596 -19.39 -28.25 34.36
C MET A 596 -18.35 -27.28 33.81
N GLU A 597 -18.48 -26.88 32.53
CA GLU A 597 -17.60 -25.89 31.92
C GLU A 597 -17.83 -24.48 32.49
N ILE A 598 -19.11 -24.07 32.58
CA ILE A 598 -19.48 -22.69 32.95
C ILE A 598 -19.50 -22.48 34.48
N PHE A 599 -20.07 -23.42 35.23
CA PHE A 599 -20.31 -23.28 36.68
C PHE A 599 -19.47 -24.21 37.54
N GLY A 600 -18.80 -25.18 36.94
CA GLY A 600 -18.03 -26.20 37.66
C GLY A 600 -18.85 -27.19 38.47
N ASN A 601 -20.16 -27.21 38.30
CA ASN A 601 -21.09 -28.13 39.01
C ASN A 601 -22.44 -28.20 38.26
N LEU A 602 -23.32 -29.15 38.63
CA LEU A 602 -24.64 -29.37 38.05
C LEU A 602 -25.77 -28.81 38.93
N ALA A 603 -25.60 -27.65 39.55
CA ALA A 603 -26.57 -27.11 40.52
C ALA A 603 -27.38 -25.91 39.97
N GLN A 604 -27.09 -25.48 38.77
CA GLN A 604 -27.81 -24.41 38.11
C GLN A 604 -29.08 -24.97 37.43
N THR A 605 -30.01 -24.09 37.08
CA THR A 605 -31.25 -24.53 36.42
C THR A 605 -31.43 -23.77 35.11
N ALA A 606 -32.13 -24.38 34.16
CA ALA A 606 -32.43 -23.79 32.87
C ALA A 606 -33.10 -22.40 32.95
N ASN A 607 -33.83 -22.10 34.02
CA ASN A 607 -34.48 -20.81 34.25
C ASN A 607 -33.65 -19.84 35.14
N GLY A 608 -32.43 -20.21 35.57
CA GLY A 608 -31.54 -19.32 36.28
C GLY A 608 -31.10 -18.15 35.40
N ASP A 609 -30.70 -17.06 36.03
CA ASP A 609 -30.17 -15.84 35.42
C ASP A 609 -29.11 -15.30 36.41
N PRO A 610 -27.86 -15.84 36.40
CA PRO A 610 -26.88 -15.58 37.44
C PRO A 610 -26.31 -14.14 37.39
N ASP A 611 -26.14 -13.53 36.22
CA ASP A 611 -25.60 -12.20 36.07
C ASP A 611 -26.66 -11.09 36.00
N GLY A 612 -27.96 -11.46 35.89
CA GLY A 612 -29.06 -10.51 35.97
C GLY A 612 -29.21 -9.62 34.73
N ASP A 613 -28.91 -10.15 33.57
CA ASP A 613 -29.06 -9.43 32.32
C ASP A 613 -30.45 -9.57 31.67
N GLY A 614 -31.20 -10.60 32.09
CA GLY A 614 -32.56 -10.87 31.63
C GLY A 614 -32.69 -12.01 30.65
N LEU A 615 -31.63 -12.75 30.35
CA LEU A 615 -31.62 -14.05 29.70
C LEU A 615 -31.57 -15.14 30.77
N THR A 616 -32.12 -16.31 30.46
CA THR A 616 -32.00 -17.50 31.29
C THR A 616 -30.86 -18.36 30.81
N ASN A 617 -30.25 -19.18 31.68
CA ASN A 617 -29.20 -20.14 31.34
C ASN A 617 -29.51 -20.94 30.06
N ALA A 618 -30.77 -21.38 29.86
CA ALA A 618 -31.17 -22.09 28.66
C ALA A 618 -31.19 -21.20 27.38
N GLN A 619 -31.51 -19.92 27.53
CA GLN A 619 -31.42 -18.96 26.41
C GLN A 619 -29.96 -18.66 26.08
N GLU A 620 -29.14 -18.46 27.07
CA GLU A 620 -27.72 -18.21 26.92
C GLU A 620 -26.99 -19.40 26.30
N PHE A 621 -27.29 -20.64 26.73
CA PHE A 621 -26.82 -21.86 26.08
C PHE A 621 -27.13 -21.82 24.57
N THR A 622 -28.39 -21.45 24.22
CA THR A 622 -28.84 -21.43 22.81
C THR A 622 -28.14 -20.29 22.00
N LEU A 623 -27.96 -19.13 22.64
CA LEU A 623 -27.32 -17.95 22.04
C LEU A 623 -25.80 -18.04 22.10
N ASN A 624 -25.27 -18.99 22.87
CA ASN A 624 -23.83 -19.16 23.10
C ASN A 624 -23.20 -17.94 23.77
N THR A 625 -23.91 -17.33 24.71
CA THR A 625 -23.43 -16.28 25.62
C THR A 625 -22.93 -16.87 26.94
N ASP A 626 -22.33 -16.04 27.80
CA ASP A 626 -21.75 -16.47 29.10
C ASP A 626 -22.68 -16.07 30.24
N PRO A 627 -23.39 -17.01 30.89
CA PRO A 627 -24.39 -16.73 31.95
C PRO A 627 -23.79 -16.17 33.25
N ASN A 628 -22.48 -15.92 33.31
CA ASN A 628 -21.84 -15.24 34.41
C ASN A 628 -21.37 -13.82 34.01
N LYS A 629 -21.74 -13.38 32.76
CA LYS A 629 -21.22 -12.13 32.20
C LYS A 629 -22.33 -11.42 31.42
N ALA A 630 -23.00 -10.49 32.06
CA ALA A 630 -24.15 -9.75 31.54
C ALA A 630 -23.94 -8.97 30.20
N ASP A 631 -22.75 -8.99 29.64
CA ASP A 631 -22.29 -8.34 28.40
C ASP A 631 -21.16 -9.23 27.87
N THR A 632 -21.53 -10.20 27.05
CA THR A 632 -20.63 -11.30 26.65
C THR A 632 -19.48 -10.80 25.76
N ASP A 633 -19.74 -9.95 24.77
CA ASP A 633 -18.75 -9.47 23.81
C ASP A 633 -18.06 -8.17 24.24
N GLY A 634 -18.59 -7.47 25.27
CA GLY A 634 -17.93 -6.34 25.90
C GLY A 634 -18.13 -5.00 25.18
N ASP A 635 -19.17 -4.88 24.35
CA ASP A 635 -19.49 -3.64 23.60
C ASP A 635 -20.21 -2.61 24.46
N GLY A 636 -20.64 -3.01 25.66
CA GLY A 636 -21.34 -2.19 26.64
C GLY A 636 -22.85 -2.25 26.59
N LEU A 637 -23.47 -3.06 25.71
CA LEU A 637 -24.86 -3.51 25.82
C LEU A 637 -24.91 -4.76 26.70
N LYS A 638 -26.08 -5.10 27.21
CA LYS A 638 -26.28 -6.36 27.89
C LYS A 638 -26.90 -7.36 26.92
N ASP A 639 -26.46 -8.62 26.99
CA ASP A 639 -26.96 -9.69 26.11
C ASP A 639 -28.50 -9.72 26.04
N GLY A 640 -29.17 -9.55 27.21
CA GLY A 640 -30.63 -9.48 27.27
C GLY A 640 -31.21 -8.21 26.63
N GLU A 641 -30.54 -7.08 26.63
CA GLU A 641 -30.96 -5.86 25.94
C GLU A 641 -30.80 -6.03 24.44
N GLU A 642 -29.72 -6.62 24.00
CA GLU A 642 -29.42 -6.88 22.59
C GLU A 642 -30.49 -7.77 21.96
N VAL A 643 -30.74 -8.93 22.54
CA VAL A 643 -31.73 -9.88 22.02
C VAL A 643 -33.16 -9.33 22.07
N ASN A 644 -33.54 -8.67 23.18
CA ASN A 644 -34.92 -8.29 23.40
C ASN A 644 -35.29 -6.92 22.86
N ILE A 645 -34.35 -5.96 22.85
CA ILE A 645 -34.59 -4.56 22.49
C ILE A 645 -33.98 -4.21 21.13
N TYR A 646 -32.68 -4.39 20.98
CA TYR A 646 -31.92 -3.87 19.84
C TYR A 646 -31.89 -4.83 18.64
N LYS A 647 -32.05 -6.14 18.87
CA LYS A 647 -32.00 -7.21 17.86
C LYS A 647 -30.60 -7.40 17.26
N THR A 648 -29.57 -7.04 18.01
CA THR A 648 -28.19 -7.32 17.74
C THR A 648 -27.80 -8.74 18.17
N ASP A 649 -26.61 -9.17 17.79
CA ASP A 649 -26.04 -10.49 18.13
C ASP A 649 -25.17 -10.37 19.38
N PRO A 650 -25.59 -10.84 20.57
CA PRO A 650 -24.92 -10.63 21.85
C PRO A 650 -23.55 -11.32 21.95
N SER A 651 -23.09 -11.92 20.90
CA SER A 651 -21.77 -12.52 20.78
C SER A 651 -20.82 -11.78 19.84
N LYS A 652 -21.26 -10.62 19.32
CA LYS A 652 -20.51 -9.81 18.37
C LYS A 652 -20.65 -8.33 18.70
N ALA A 653 -19.61 -7.72 19.18
CA ALA A 653 -19.56 -6.30 19.50
C ALA A 653 -19.87 -5.32 18.33
N ASP A 654 -20.04 -5.84 17.12
CA ASP A 654 -20.33 -5.12 15.87
C ASP A 654 -21.17 -6.08 15.01
N THR A 655 -22.48 -5.94 15.05
CA THR A 655 -23.43 -6.88 14.44
C THR A 655 -23.44 -6.80 12.91
N ASP A 656 -23.39 -5.62 12.32
CA ASP A 656 -23.48 -5.42 10.87
C ASP A 656 -22.12 -5.30 10.16
N GLY A 657 -21.02 -5.19 10.94
CA GLY A 657 -19.66 -5.31 10.43
C GLY A 657 -19.08 -4.03 9.87
N ASP A 658 -19.57 -2.87 10.25
CA ASP A 658 -19.16 -1.57 9.74
C ASP A 658 -17.99 -0.93 10.51
N ARG A 659 -17.54 -1.54 11.62
CA ARG A 659 -16.45 -1.13 12.53
C ARG A 659 -16.87 -0.16 13.65
N LEU A 660 -18.14 0.12 13.83
CA LEU A 660 -18.65 0.65 15.09
C LEU A 660 -19.15 -0.49 15.96
N ALA A 661 -19.03 -0.35 17.26
CA ALA A 661 -19.62 -1.28 18.20
C ALA A 661 -21.10 -0.94 18.42
N ASP A 662 -21.97 -1.96 18.49
CA ASP A 662 -23.43 -1.80 18.67
C ASP A 662 -23.75 -0.87 19.85
N GLY A 663 -22.97 -1.02 20.95
CA GLY A 663 -23.11 -0.18 22.13
C GLY A 663 -22.73 1.29 21.90
N ASP A 664 -21.77 1.60 21.09
CA ASP A 664 -21.38 2.96 20.71
C ASP A 664 -22.42 3.56 19.77
N GLU A 665 -22.94 2.80 18.83
CA GLU A 665 -24.01 3.19 17.93
C GLU A 665 -25.25 3.64 18.71
N ILE A 666 -25.74 2.80 19.61
CA ILE A 666 -26.92 3.10 20.43
C ILE A 666 -26.68 4.27 21.40
N LYS A 667 -25.53 4.29 22.08
CA LYS A 667 -25.28 5.25 23.18
C LYS A 667 -24.74 6.58 22.72
N ILE A 668 -23.84 6.58 21.72
CA ILE A 668 -23.08 7.75 21.28
C ILE A 668 -23.65 8.31 19.99
N TYR A 669 -23.70 7.52 18.93
CA TYR A 669 -23.95 8.00 17.57
C TYR A 669 -25.44 8.03 17.22
N LYS A 670 -26.27 7.20 17.84
CA LYS A 670 -27.73 7.07 17.58
C LYS A 670 -28.05 6.49 16.21
N THR A 671 -27.17 5.62 15.73
CA THR A 671 -27.33 4.83 14.51
C THR A 671 -28.07 3.53 14.78
N ASP A 672 -28.37 2.77 13.74
CA ASP A 672 -29.06 1.48 13.79
C ASP A 672 -28.03 0.35 13.68
N PRO A 673 -27.64 -0.35 14.78
CA PRO A 673 -26.56 -1.32 14.83
C PRO A 673 -26.82 -2.59 14.01
N THR A 674 -27.88 -2.63 13.23
CA THR A 674 -28.19 -3.71 12.28
C THR A 674 -28.05 -3.24 10.84
N LYS A 675 -27.55 -2.04 10.60
CA LYS A 675 -27.38 -1.46 9.28
C LYS A 675 -26.09 -0.67 9.17
N ALA A 676 -25.13 -1.19 8.51
CA ALA A 676 -23.81 -0.59 8.24
C ALA A 676 -23.84 0.82 7.58
N ASP A 677 -25.00 1.34 7.22
CA ASP A 677 -25.24 2.66 6.62
C ASP A 677 -26.65 3.08 7.08
N THR A 678 -26.71 3.85 8.16
CA THR A 678 -27.99 4.18 8.84
C THR A 678 -28.82 5.16 8.03
N ASP A 679 -28.22 6.19 7.45
CA ASP A 679 -28.93 7.28 6.74
C ASP A 679 -29.07 7.04 5.23
N GLY A 680 -28.37 6.03 4.67
CA GLY A 680 -28.54 5.54 3.32
C GLY A 680 -27.80 6.33 2.24
N ASP A 681 -26.73 7.02 2.60
CA ASP A 681 -25.96 7.85 1.70
C ASP A 681 -24.83 7.13 0.96
N THR A 682 -24.63 5.83 1.26
CA THR A 682 -23.61 4.92 0.72
C THR A 682 -22.24 4.99 1.40
N LEU A 683 -22.08 5.73 2.47
CA LEU A 683 -20.94 5.70 3.38
C LEU A 683 -21.33 4.85 4.60
N ALA A 684 -20.48 4.01 5.09
CA ALA A 684 -20.76 3.22 6.28
C ALA A 684 -20.57 4.07 7.53
N ASP A 685 -21.44 3.90 8.55
CA ASP A 685 -21.43 4.67 9.79
C ASP A 685 -20.04 4.67 10.45
N GLY A 686 -19.35 3.52 10.43
CA GLY A 686 -17.99 3.40 10.92
C GLY A 686 -16.96 4.18 10.10
N ASP A 687 -17.11 4.25 8.78
CA ASP A 687 -16.26 5.08 7.92
C ASP A 687 -16.51 6.57 8.18
N GLU A 688 -17.74 6.97 8.39
CA GLU A 688 -18.12 8.34 8.72
C GLU A 688 -17.46 8.79 10.02
N VAL A 689 -17.64 8.03 11.08
CA VAL A 689 -17.09 8.37 12.41
C VAL A 689 -15.56 8.27 12.44
N LEU A 690 -14.98 7.19 11.93
CA LEU A 690 -13.55 6.90 12.11
C LEU A 690 -12.67 7.60 11.08
N THR A 691 -13.15 7.77 9.84
CA THR A 691 -12.36 8.27 8.72
C THR A 691 -12.72 9.70 8.35
N TYR A 692 -13.97 9.96 8.03
CA TYR A 692 -14.42 11.25 7.46
C TYR A 692 -14.81 12.29 8.48
N LYS A 693 -15.20 11.88 9.72
CA LYS A 693 -15.66 12.73 10.81
C LYS A 693 -17.00 13.41 10.50
N THR A 694 -17.83 12.73 9.76
CA THR A 694 -19.22 13.10 9.46
C THR A 694 -20.18 12.61 10.53
N ASP A 695 -21.46 12.97 10.43
CA ASP A 695 -22.54 12.57 11.35
C ASP A 695 -23.32 11.41 10.72
N PRO A 696 -23.13 10.15 11.16
CA PRO A 696 -23.66 8.96 10.51
C PRO A 696 -25.20 8.84 10.57
N SER A 697 -25.86 9.82 11.09
CA SER A 697 -27.32 9.94 11.07
C SER A 697 -27.84 10.99 10.08
N LYS A 698 -26.95 11.56 9.24
CA LYS A 698 -27.29 12.63 8.30
C LYS A 698 -26.53 12.47 6.98
N ALA A 699 -27.21 12.01 5.99
CA ALA A 699 -26.69 11.84 4.64
C ALA A 699 -25.97 13.05 4.01
N ASP A 700 -26.02 14.22 4.64
CA ASP A 700 -25.38 15.49 4.25
C ASP A 700 -25.04 16.24 5.53
N THR A 701 -23.86 16.00 6.08
CA THR A 701 -23.42 16.53 7.38
C THR A 701 -23.28 18.03 7.38
N ASP A 702 -22.76 18.63 6.31
CA ASP A 702 -22.46 20.07 6.22
C ASP A 702 -23.59 20.89 5.60
N GLY A 703 -24.59 20.25 4.98
CA GLY A 703 -25.81 20.87 4.50
C GLY A 703 -25.67 21.60 3.16
N ASP A 704 -24.71 21.21 2.33
CA ASP A 704 -24.47 21.86 1.04
C ASP A 704 -25.29 21.24 -0.12
N GLY A 705 -25.97 20.12 0.13
CA GLY A 705 -26.86 19.42 -0.81
C GLY A 705 -26.20 18.29 -1.59
N ILE A 706 -25.01 17.87 -1.17
CA ILE A 706 -24.31 16.68 -1.67
C ILE A 706 -24.16 15.72 -0.49
N ASP A 707 -24.56 14.47 -0.66
CA ASP A 707 -24.47 13.46 0.39
C ASP A 707 -23.00 13.16 0.71
N ASP A 708 -22.68 12.87 1.98
CA ASP A 708 -21.31 12.63 2.49
C ASP A 708 -20.63 11.49 1.73
N GLY A 709 -21.35 10.39 1.45
CA GLY A 709 -20.86 9.27 0.68
C GLY A 709 -20.51 9.63 -0.77
N LYS A 710 -21.23 10.58 -1.39
CA LYS A 710 -20.87 11.11 -2.70
C LYS A 710 -19.61 11.97 -2.63
N GLU A 711 -19.48 12.80 -1.59
CA GLU A 711 -18.29 13.62 -1.41
C GLU A 711 -17.04 12.78 -1.12
N ALA A 712 -17.15 11.82 -0.24
CA ALA A 712 -16.09 10.85 0.06
C ALA A 712 -15.61 10.12 -1.20
N ASN A 713 -16.54 9.63 -2.01
CA ASN A 713 -16.22 8.89 -3.25
C ASN A 713 -15.77 9.81 -4.40
N PHE A 714 -16.27 11.04 -4.48
CA PHE A 714 -16.04 11.95 -5.61
C PHE A 714 -15.08 13.11 -5.27
N GLY A 715 -14.52 13.14 -4.05
CA GLY A 715 -13.46 14.05 -3.64
C GLY A 715 -13.95 15.44 -3.20
N GLY A 716 -15.15 15.52 -2.66
CA GLY A 716 -15.64 16.63 -1.87
C GLY A 716 -15.01 16.67 -0.47
N ASN A 717 -15.51 17.54 0.37
CA ASN A 717 -15.19 17.61 1.80
C ASN A 717 -16.49 17.52 2.61
N PRO A 718 -16.89 16.34 3.08
CA PRO A 718 -18.20 16.12 3.68
C PRO A 718 -18.43 16.81 5.04
N THR A 719 -17.44 17.55 5.55
CA THR A 719 -17.55 18.31 6.80
C THR A 719 -17.50 19.83 6.60
N LYS A 720 -17.48 20.29 5.33
CA LYS A 720 -17.33 21.72 5.02
C LYS A 720 -18.11 22.09 3.78
N ALA A 721 -19.29 22.70 4.00
CA ALA A 721 -20.14 23.17 2.91
C ALA A 721 -19.36 23.96 1.85
N GLU A 722 -19.32 23.43 0.66
CA GLU A 722 -18.64 23.99 -0.50
C GLU A 722 -19.70 24.59 -1.47
N PRO A 723 -19.45 25.76 -2.07
CA PRO A 723 -20.42 26.32 -3.01
C PRO A 723 -20.64 25.39 -4.18
N ALA A 724 -21.88 24.98 -4.42
CA ALA A 724 -22.22 24.01 -5.46
C ALA A 724 -21.88 24.50 -6.86
N THR A 725 -21.26 23.62 -7.67
CA THR A 725 -21.11 23.81 -9.13
C THR A 725 -22.49 23.81 -9.78
N LYS A 726 -22.77 24.77 -10.67
CA LYS A 726 -24.05 24.87 -11.38
C LYS A 726 -23.87 24.41 -12.80
N PHE A 727 -24.72 23.47 -13.22
CA PHE A 727 -24.76 22.94 -14.58
C PHE A 727 -25.94 23.54 -15.37
N SER A 728 -25.72 23.71 -16.66
CA SER A 728 -26.71 24.20 -17.61
C SER A 728 -26.40 23.69 -19.03
N ASN A 729 -27.36 23.80 -19.93
CA ASN A 729 -27.18 23.51 -21.37
C ASN A 729 -26.63 22.12 -21.65
N LEU A 730 -27.15 21.09 -20.97
CA LEU A 730 -26.78 19.69 -21.24
C LEU A 730 -27.21 19.30 -22.65
N VAL A 731 -26.26 18.83 -23.47
CA VAL A 731 -26.46 18.31 -24.83
C VAL A 731 -25.81 16.94 -24.93
N ILE A 732 -26.57 15.95 -25.37
CA ILE A 732 -26.11 14.59 -25.66
C ILE A 732 -26.42 14.30 -27.10
N GLN A 733 -25.38 14.05 -27.90
CA GLN A 733 -25.54 13.86 -29.35
C GLN A 733 -24.41 13.01 -29.94
N PRO A 734 -24.60 12.42 -31.16
CA PRO A 734 -23.48 11.86 -31.90
C PRO A 734 -22.55 12.96 -32.42
N PHE A 735 -21.29 12.61 -32.65
CA PHE A 735 -20.35 13.38 -33.45
C PHE A 735 -19.77 12.50 -34.54
N THR A 736 -19.37 13.09 -35.67
CA THR A 736 -18.91 12.39 -36.87
C THR A 736 -17.52 12.84 -37.33
N GLY A 737 -16.85 13.69 -36.56
CA GLY A 737 -15.49 14.16 -36.81
C GLY A 737 -15.08 15.33 -35.93
N GLY A 738 -13.97 15.95 -36.28
CA GLY A 738 -13.37 17.09 -35.63
C GLY A 738 -13.57 18.44 -36.31
N ASP A 739 -14.19 18.45 -37.49
CA ASP A 739 -14.42 19.69 -38.22
C ASP A 739 -15.68 20.45 -37.73
N PRO A 740 -15.78 21.76 -37.98
CA PRO A 740 -16.95 22.54 -37.61
C PRO A 740 -18.25 22.00 -38.22
N GLY A 741 -19.22 21.67 -37.35
CA GLY A 741 -20.51 21.11 -37.77
C GLY A 741 -20.64 19.60 -37.63
N GLU A 742 -19.59 18.89 -37.22
CA GLU A 742 -19.57 17.43 -37.06
C GLU A 742 -19.89 16.96 -35.63
N GLY A 743 -20.43 17.86 -34.82
CA GLY A 743 -20.99 17.51 -33.52
C GLY A 743 -20.08 17.83 -32.30
N LEU A 744 -18.79 18.09 -32.51
CA LEU A 744 -17.89 18.59 -31.50
C LEU A 744 -17.71 20.11 -31.62
N ASP A 745 -17.57 20.78 -30.48
CA ASP A 745 -17.14 22.17 -30.42
C ASP A 745 -15.65 22.21 -30.01
N LEU A 746 -14.82 22.50 -30.99
CA LEU A 746 -13.36 22.55 -30.87
C LEU A 746 -12.82 23.94 -31.19
N GLN A 747 -13.68 24.98 -31.17
CA GLN A 747 -13.29 26.38 -31.35
C GLN A 747 -13.43 27.12 -30.01
N GLY A 748 -12.39 27.79 -29.55
CA GLY A 748 -12.49 28.60 -28.33
C GLY A 748 -11.23 28.57 -27.46
N ASN A 749 -11.37 28.87 -26.17
CA ASN A 749 -10.27 28.98 -25.21
C ASN A 749 -10.23 27.75 -24.29
N PHE A 750 -9.58 26.69 -24.74
CA PHE A 750 -9.49 25.45 -24.00
C PHE A 750 -8.47 25.52 -22.86
N VAL A 751 -8.93 25.24 -21.63
CA VAL A 751 -8.08 25.05 -20.46
C VAL A 751 -7.50 23.65 -20.46
N TYR A 752 -8.35 22.68 -20.82
CA TYR A 752 -7.97 21.27 -21.01
C TYR A 752 -8.55 20.72 -22.32
N ALA A 753 -7.74 19.97 -23.04
CA ALA A 753 -8.15 19.00 -24.03
C ALA A 753 -7.27 17.76 -23.78
N VAL A 754 -7.90 16.64 -23.42
CA VAL A 754 -7.20 15.47 -22.89
C VAL A 754 -7.58 14.23 -23.69
N ASN A 755 -6.55 13.53 -24.17
CA ASN A 755 -6.67 12.20 -24.74
C ASN A 755 -6.54 11.18 -23.58
N ILE A 756 -7.65 10.60 -23.17
CA ILE A 756 -7.71 9.68 -22.03
C ILE A 756 -7.14 8.32 -22.46
N SER A 757 -6.30 7.72 -21.59
CA SER A 757 -5.72 6.39 -21.82
C SER A 757 -4.66 6.31 -22.93
N SER A 758 -4.11 7.42 -23.37
CA SER A 758 -3.04 7.42 -24.37
C SER A 758 -1.69 7.68 -23.72
N ALA A 759 -0.68 6.92 -24.14
CA ALA A 759 0.72 7.17 -23.80
C ALA A 759 1.29 8.49 -24.41
N GLY A 760 0.46 9.30 -25.11
CA GLY A 760 0.92 10.52 -25.74
C GLY A 760 -0.19 11.48 -26.14
N ALA A 761 0.21 12.68 -26.52
CA ALA A 761 -0.69 13.68 -27.08
C ALA A 761 -1.25 13.25 -28.45
N ALA A 762 -2.56 13.45 -28.66
CA ALA A 762 -3.19 13.17 -29.93
C ALA A 762 -2.93 14.28 -30.97
N GLY A 763 -2.71 15.54 -30.51
CA GLY A 763 -2.44 16.71 -31.32
C GLY A 763 -3.58 17.71 -31.32
N LYS A 764 -3.54 18.67 -32.28
CA LYS A 764 -4.47 19.78 -32.30
C LYS A 764 -5.62 19.59 -33.28
N ALA A 765 -6.86 19.68 -32.81
CA ALA A 765 -8.08 19.73 -33.61
C ALA A 765 -8.81 21.06 -33.32
N GLY A 766 -9.04 21.89 -34.31
CA GLY A 766 -9.53 23.25 -34.10
C GLY A 766 -8.58 24.07 -33.22
N ASP A 767 -9.11 24.62 -32.13
CA ASP A 767 -8.30 25.29 -31.09
C ASP A 767 -7.90 24.36 -29.93
N ALA A 768 -8.51 23.17 -29.83
CA ALA A 768 -8.22 22.18 -28.81
C ALA A 768 -6.92 21.42 -29.11
N ASP A 769 -5.95 21.45 -28.18
CA ASP A 769 -4.68 20.72 -28.26
C ASP A 769 -4.74 19.53 -27.29
N PHE A 770 -5.02 18.33 -27.79
CA PHE A 770 -5.23 17.14 -27.00
C PHE A 770 -3.91 16.59 -26.47
N THR A 771 -3.67 16.85 -25.20
CA THR A 771 -2.53 16.37 -24.42
C THR A 771 -2.80 14.97 -23.86
N ALA A 772 -1.77 14.32 -23.30
CA ALA A 772 -1.94 13.07 -22.57
C ALA A 772 -2.70 13.27 -21.24
N ASP A 773 -3.26 12.20 -20.70
CA ASP A 773 -3.95 12.18 -19.40
C ASP A 773 -3.03 12.38 -18.19
N THR A 774 -1.72 12.41 -18.43
CA THR A 774 -0.67 12.80 -17.45
C THR A 774 -0.30 14.28 -17.50
N ALA A 775 -1.05 15.10 -18.24
CA ALA A 775 -0.78 16.54 -18.34
C ALA A 775 -0.91 17.24 -16.98
N PRO A 776 -0.14 18.32 -16.70
CA PRO A 776 -0.22 19.05 -15.44
C PRO A 776 -1.63 19.52 -15.11
N GLY A 777 -2.13 19.16 -13.96
CA GLY A 777 -3.49 19.48 -13.49
C GLY A 777 -4.57 18.49 -13.92
N VAL A 778 -4.21 17.41 -14.58
CA VAL A 778 -5.11 16.30 -14.90
C VAL A 778 -4.74 15.09 -14.03
N THR A 779 -5.74 14.49 -13.40
CA THR A 779 -5.58 13.21 -12.68
C THR A 779 -6.69 12.27 -13.13
N VAL A 780 -6.33 11.06 -13.59
CA VAL A 780 -7.28 10.04 -14.01
C VAL A 780 -7.09 8.80 -13.16
N VAL A 781 -8.16 8.39 -12.47
CA VAL A 781 -8.21 7.14 -11.70
C VAL A 781 -9.23 6.22 -12.36
N ALA A 782 -8.74 5.12 -12.94
CA ALA A 782 -9.55 4.09 -13.56
C ALA A 782 -8.86 2.73 -13.43
N PRO A 783 -9.60 1.63 -13.19
CA PRO A 783 -9.00 0.31 -12.97
C PRO A 783 -8.21 -0.21 -14.17
N SER A 784 -8.59 0.18 -15.38
CA SER A 784 -8.04 -0.39 -16.61
C SER A 784 -7.93 0.60 -17.76
N ASN A 785 -7.02 0.28 -18.68
CA ASN A 785 -6.64 1.08 -19.82
C ASN A 785 -6.45 0.20 -21.07
N ILE A 786 -6.98 0.62 -22.24
CA ILE A 786 -6.70 -0.03 -23.53
C ILE A 786 -6.25 1.02 -24.56
N PRO A 787 -4.94 1.07 -24.91
CA PRO A 787 -4.38 2.09 -25.80
C PRO A 787 -4.78 1.95 -27.28
N SER A 788 -5.28 0.80 -27.69
CA SER A 788 -5.71 0.52 -29.07
C SER A 788 -7.06 -0.20 -29.03
N TRP A 789 -8.06 0.47 -28.46
CA TRP A 789 -9.41 -0.04 -28.28
C TRP A 789 -10.16 -0.20 -29.60
N SER A 790 -10.10 0.83 -30.44
CA SER A 790 -10.93 0.95 -31.61
C SER A 790 -10.15 1.45 -32.82
N ASN A 791 -10.80 1.49 -33.99
CA ASN A 791 -10.26 2.08 -35.20
C ASN A 791 -11.35 2.90 -35.91
N PRO A 792 -11.81 4.00 -35.33
CA PRO A 792 -12.81 4.88 -35.90
C PRO A 792 -12.27 5.55 -37.18
N GLN A 793 -13.16 5.93 -38.10
CA GLN A 793 -12.84 6.66 -39.31
C GLN A 793 -13.85 7.78 -39.51
N TYR A 794 -13.49 8.98 -39.10
CA TYR A 794 -14.36 10.14 -39.18
C TYR A 794 -14.19 10.93 -40.51
N GLY A 795 -13.01 10.89 -41.14
CA GLY A 795 -12.69 11.58 -42.35
C GLY A 795 -11.19 11.72 -42.63
N ASP A 796 -10.79 12.56 -43.54
CA ASP A 796 -9.40 12.76 -43.96
C ASP A 796 -8.84 14.10 -43.51
N SER A 797 -9.59 14.92 -42.77
CA SER A 797 -9.10 16.22 -42.29
C SER A 797 -8.06 16.05 -41.18
N PRO A 798 -7.18 17.03 -40.97
CA PRO A 798 -6.25 17.00 -39.83
C PRO A 798 -6.97 16.93 -38.46
N ALA A 799 -8.17 17.54 -38.37
CA ALA A 799 -8.96 17.51 -37.13
C ALA A 799 -9.57 16.12 -36.91
N ASP A 800 -10.12 15.49 -37.97
CA ASP A 800 -10.64 14.12 -37.91
C ASP A 800 -9.56 13.12 -37.45
N ASN A 801 -8.38 13.19 -38.05
CA ASN A 801 -7.24 12.35 -37.68
C ASN A 801 -6.82 12.49 -36.19
N VAL A 802 -7.02 13.66 -35.57
CA VAL A 802 -6.78 13.86 -34.14
C VAL A 802 -7.89 13.21 -33.32
N ILE A 803 -9.18 13.41 -33.70
CA ILE A 803 -10.31 12.81 -32.98
C ILE A 803 -10.31 11.28 -33.09
N GLU A 804 -9.87 10.72 -34.22
CA GLU A 804 -9.65 9.29 -34.41
C GLU A 804 -8.63 8.76 -33.37
N LYS A 805 -7.51 9.45 -33.15
CA LYS A 805 -6.53 9.07 -32.14
C LYS A 805 -7.09 9.18 -30.72
N VAL A 806 -7.88 10.20 -30.42
CA VAL A 806 -8.53 10.37 -29.10
C VAL A 806 -9.46 9.20 -28.83
N THR A 807 -10.32 8.83 -29.79
CA THR A 807 -11.30 7.76 -29.65
C THR A 807 -10.75 6.36 -29.94
N GLN A 808 -9.47 6.24 -30.26
CA GLN A 808 -8.79 4.96 -30.43
C GLN A 808 -8.46 4.26 -29.10
N SER A 809 -8.44 4.97 -28.00
CA SER A 809 -8.04 4.45 -26.68
C SER A 809 -9.08 4.78 -25.61
N ILE A 810 -9.20 3.93 -24.61
CA ILE A 810 -10.14 4.14 -23.48
C ILE A 810 -9.49 3.88 -22.13
N ARG A 811 -10.00 4.59 -21.13
CA ARG A 811 -10.02 4.12 -19.73
C ARG A 811 -11.38 3.49 -19.46
N TYR A 812 -11.40 2.44 -18.63
CA TYR A 812 -12.64 1.78 -18.28
C TYR A 812 -12.62 1.13 -16.90
N GLY A 813 -13.80 0.90 -16.35
CA GLY A 813 -14.00 0.24 -15.07
C GLY A 813 -15.41 0.45 -14.52
N PRO A 814 -15.77 -0.21 -13.42
CA PRO A 814 -17.08 -0.02 -12.81
C PRO A 814 -17.30 1.41 -12.28
N SER A 815 -16.21 2.07 -11.87
CA SER A 815 -16.19 3.49 -11.55
C SER A 815 -14.89 4.11 -12.05
N MET A 816 -14.95 5.31 -12.59
CA MET A 816 -13.82 6.09 -13.11
C MET A 816 -13.90 7.51 -12.60
N ARG A 817 -12.76 8.12 -12.23
CA ARG A 817 -12.67 9.50 -11.78
C ARG A 817 -11.64 10.27 -12.60
N VAL A 818 -12.02 11.46 -13.04
CA VAL A 818 -11.13 12.44 -13.68
C VAL A 818 -11.19 13.73 -12.88
N GLU A 819 -10.04 14.25 -12.47
CA GLU A 819 -9.91 15.54 -11.79
C GLU A 819 -9.16 16.53 -12.68
N LEU A 820 -9.73 17.71 -12.85
CA LEU A 820 -9.16 18.84 -13.58
C LEU A 820 -8.91 19.98 -12.59
N ALA A 821 -7.64 20.26 -12.27
CA ALA A 821 -7.25 21.24 -11.27
C ALA A 821 -6.96 22.64 -11.89
N ASN A 822 -6.56 23.60 -11.06
CA ASN A 822 -6.20 24.96 -11.45
C ASN A 822 -7.32 25.73 -12.17
N LEU A 823 -8.56 25.43 -11.88
CA LEU A 823 -9.71 26.19 -12.39
C LEU A 823 -9.88 27.52 -11.64
N VAL A 824 -10.58 28.46 -12.24
CA VAL A 824 -10.84 29.78 -11.65
C VAL A 824 -12.25 29.77 -11.05
N PRO A 825 -12.41 29.84 -9.72
CA PRO A 825 -13.72 29.93 -9.10
C PRO A 825 -14.60 31.06 -9.66
N GLY A 826 -15.89 30.79 -9.83
CA GLY A 826 -16.84 31.75 -10.43
C GLY A 826 -16.79 31.86 -11.95
N SER A 827 -15.87 31.13 -12.59
CA SER A 827 -15.78 31.07 -14.06
C SER A 827 -16.82 30.13 -14.67
N THR A 828 -17.24 30.43 -15.90
CA THR A 828 -18.10 29.53 -16.69
C THR A 828 -17.25 28.76 -17.67
N TYR A 829 -17.39 27.46 -17.62
CA TYR A 829 -16.71 26.51 -18.51
C TYR A 829 -17.73 25.71 -19.32
N LYS A 830 -17.26 25.17 -20.46
CA LYS A 830 -17.99 24.17 -21.24
C LYS A 830 -17.17 22.87 -21.22
N LEU A 831 -17.76 21.83 -20.62
CA LEU A 831 -17.22 20.49 -20.57
C LEU A 831 -17.77 19.67 -21.74
N GLN A 832 -16.93 18.93 -22.45
CA GLN A 832 -17.35 17.90 -23.39
C GLN A 832 -16.62 16.59 -23.01
N LEU A 833 -17.37 15.49 -22.87
CA LEU A 833 -16.88 14.13 -22.67
C LEU A 833 -17.10 13.35 -23.95
N LEU A 834 -16.05 12.72 -24.47
CA LEU A 834 -16.02 12.01 -25.76
C LEU A 834 -15.98 10.51 -25.53
N PHE A 835 -16.84 9.77 -26.24
CA PHE A 835 -17.00 8.33 -26.11
C PHE A 835 -17.09 7.66 -27.47
N TYR A 836 -16.43 6.50 -27.59
CA TYR A 836 -16.61 5.60 -28.71
C TYR A 836 -16.75 4.16 -28.24
N GLU A 837 -17.87 3.51 -28.54
CA GLU A 837 -18.16 2.17 -28.08
C GLU A 837 -18.03 1.14 -29.23
N GLN A 838 -17.10 0.20 -29.05
CA GLN A 838 -16.80 -0.81 -30.08
C GLN A 838 -17.48 -2.15 -29.83
N CYS A 839 -17.69 -2.59 -28.55
CA CYS A 839 -18.07 -3.98 -28.26
C CYS A 839 -19.48 -4.17 -27.71
N CYS A 840 -19.89 -3.28 -26.81
CA CYS A 840 -20.80 -3.67 -25.74
C CYS A 840 -22.11 -2.88 -25.80
N ALA A 841 -23.15 -3.44 -26.46
CA ALA A 841 -24.44 -2.78 -26.69
C ALA A 841 -25.21 -2.44 -25.40
N GLY A 842 -25.01 -3.21 -24.33
CA GLY A 842 -25.59 -2.96 -23.00
C GLY A 842 -24.77 -2.05 -22.10
N ARG A 843 -23.82 -1.28 -22.65
CA ARG A 843 -23.02 -0.35 -21.86
C ARG A 843 -23.79 0.92 -21.56
N GLY A 844 -23.77 1.30 -20.29
CA GLY A 844 -24.28 2.57 -19.82
C GLY A 844 -23.89 2.81 -18.38
N PHE A 845 -23.84 4.06 -17.98
CA PHE A 845 -23.37 4.50 -16.66
C PHE A 845 -23.95 5.88 -16.32
N ASN A 846 -23.90 6.23 -15.04
CA ASN A 846 -24.20 7.58 -14.57
C ASN A 846 -22.98 8.48 -14.71
N VAL A 847 -23.19 9.74 -15.07
CA VAL A 847 -22.15 10.77 -15.18
C VAL A 847 -22.38 11.79 -14.08
N TYR A 848 -21.44 11.93 -13.18
CA TYR A 848 -21.44 12.92 -12.13
C TYR A 848 -20.34 13.96 -12.36
N ALA A 849 -20.55 15.17 -11.89
CA ALA A 849 -19.51 16.18 -11.83
C ALA A 849 -19.66 16.99 -10.53
N ASP A 850 -18.56 17.09 -9.75
CA ASP A 850 -18.53 17.64 -8.39
C ASP A 850 -19.65 17.05 -7.49
N GLY A 851 -19.87 15.72 -7.54
CA GLY A 851 -20.90 15.02 -6.77
C GLY A 851 -22.33 15.10 -7.33
N LEU A 852 -22.61 16.01 -8.25
CA LEU A 852 -23.94 16.20 -8.84
C LEU A 852 -24.16 15.32 -10.07
N LEU A 853 -25.31 14.66 -10.16
CA LEU A 853 -25.69 13.85 -11.31
C LEU A 853 -25.96 14.74 -12.54
N VAL A 854 -25.10 14.62 -13.56
CA VAL A 854 -25.22 15.35 -14.82
C VAL A 854 -26.07 14.57 -15.84
N ALA A 855 -25.85 13.28 -15.96
CA ALA A 855 -26.64 12.39 -16.81
C ALA A 855 -26.83 11.02 -16.17
N ALA A 856 -28.09 10.57 -16.05
CA ALA A 856 -28.44 9.24 -15.60
C ALA A 856 -28.45 8.26 -16.79
N ASP A 857 -28.05 7.01 -16.55
CA ASP A 857 -28.16 5.91 -17.50
C ASP A 857 -27.62 6.25 -18.93
N PHE A 858 -26.54 7.02 -18.99
CA PHE A 858 -25.93 7.45 -20.25
C PHE A 858 -25.36 6.25 -21.02
N SER A 859 -25.81 6.05 -22.26
CA SER A 859 -25.42 4.91 -23.08
C SER A 859 -24.75 5.38 -24.40
N PRO A 860 -23.40 5.34 -24.47
CA PRO A 860 -22.68 5.69 -25.70
C PRO A 860 -23.14 4.91 -26.95
N PRO A 861 -23.37 3.59 -26.89
CA PRO A 861 -23.82 2.84 -28.08
C PRO A 861 -25.19 3.30 -28.61
N GLU A 862 -26.10 3.74 -27.74
CA GLU A 862 -27.39 4.28 -28.19
C GLU A 862 -27.23 5.63 -28.95
N ILE A 863 -26.36 6.49 -28.42
CA ILE A 863 -26.15 7.84 -28.96
C ILE A 863 -25.41 7.78 -30.31
N GLN A 864 -24.40 6.93 -30.45
CA GLN A 864 -23.61 6.79 -31.67
C GLN A 864 -24.28 5.91 -32.74
N GLY A 865 -25.45 5.31 -32.44
CA GLY A 865 -26.24 4.52 -33.41
C GLY A 865 -25.84 3.05 -33.46
N GLY A 866 -25.33 2.47 -32.41
CA GLY A 866 -24.92 1.07 -32.26
C GLY A 866 -23.47 0.91 -31.84
N VAL A 867 -23.03 -0.34 -31.68
CA VAL A 867 -21.61 -0.65 -31.41
C VAL A 867 -20.78 -0.62 -32.69
N ASN A 868 -19.55 -0.13 -32.60
CA ASN A 868 -18.58 -0.03 -33.69
C ASN A 868 -19.12 0.66 -34.97
N PRO A 869 -19.69 1.88 -34.86
CA PRO A 869 -20.33 2.57 -36.01
C PRO A 869 -19.34 3.11 -37.03
N VAL A 870 -18.05 2.86 -36.95
CA VAL A 870 -16.92 3.27 -37.79
C VAL A 870 -16.78 4.81 -37.94
N SER A 871 -17.86 5.56 -38.12
CA SER A 871 -17.85 6.98 -38.44
C SER A 871 -18.64 7.87 -37.47
N ALA A 872 -18.99 7.39 -36.30
CA ALA A 872 -19.69 8.19 -35.29
C ALA A 872 -19.29 7.81 -33.88
N GLY A 873 -19.11 8.80 -33.01
CA GLY A 873 -18.94 8.66 -31.54
C GLY A 873 -20.08 9.35 -30.80
N ALA A 874 -20.08 9.30 -29.48
CA ALA A 874 -21.02 9.99 -28.61
C ALA A 874 -20.33 11.11 -27.86
N VAL A 875 -20.98 12.29 -27.71
CA VAL A 875 -20.50 13.37 -26.86
C VAL A 875 -21.59 13.80 -25.88
N LEU A 876 -21.18 13.99 -24.61
CA LEU A 876 -21.92 14.68 -23.60
C LEU A 876 -21.29 16.05 -23.41
N SER A 877 -22.04 17.12 -23.58
CA SER A 877 -21.60 18.50 -23.42
C SER A 877 -22.47 19.22 -22.41
N THR A 878 -21.87 19.97 -21.47
CA THR A 878 -22.59 20.81 -20.52
C THR A 878 -21.80 22.06 -20.19
N GLU A 879 -22.49 23.16 -19.93
CA GLU A 879 -21.87 24.34 -19.36
C GLU A 879 -21.94 24.28 -17.84
N LEU A 880 -20.87 24.72 -17.17
CA LEU A 880 -20.80 24.74 -15.70
C LEU A 880 -20.19 26.04 -15.19
N VAL A 881 -20.64 26.44 -14.01
CA VAL A 881 -20.01 27.50 -13.20
C VAL A 881 -19.47 26.87 -11.94
N THR A 882 -18.17 26.67 -11.89
CA THR A 882 -17.53 26.12 -10.69
C THR A 882 -17.20 27.23 -9.68
N GLN A 883 -17.37 26.95 -8.40
CA GLN A 883 -16.90 27.79 -7.30
C GLN A 883 -15.59 27.26 -6.71
N ARG A 884 -15.06 26.16 -7.25
CA ARG A 884 -13.85 25.45 -6.80
C ARG A 884 -12.70 25.72 -7.77
N ASP A 885 -11.47 25.48 -7.34
CA ASP A 885 -10.26 25.52 -8.18
C ASP A 885 -10.01 24.22 -8.95
N ARG A 886 -10.93 23.27 -8.85
CA ARG A 886 -10.93 21.96 -9.53
C ARG A 886 -12.33 21.54 -9.94
N LEU A 887 -12.40 20.59 -10.88
CA LEU A 887 -13.61 19.89 -11.30
C LEU A 887 -13.37 18.39 -11.22
N VAL A 888 -14.23 17.67 -10.52
CA VAL A 888 -14.17 16.20 -10.41
C VAL A 888 -15.31 15.59 -11.21
N ILE A 889 -14.98 14.74 -12.19
CA ILE A 889 -15.91 14.02 -13.06
C ILE A 889 -15.85 12.55 -12.68
N VAL A 890 -16.99 11.93 -12.44
CA VAL A 890 -17.08 10.49 -12.14
C VAL A 890 -18.08 9.82 -13.09
N LEU A 891 -17.65 8.69 -13.66
CA LEU A 891 -18.47 7.81 -14.47
C LEU A 891 -18.65 6.51 -13.70
N ASP A 892 -19.89 6.17 -13.31
CA ASP A 892 -20.17 5.06 -12.41
C ASP A 892 -21.34 4.19 -12.88
N VAL A 893 -21.17 2.89 -12.88
CA VAL A 893 -22.23 1.93 -13.23
C VAL A 893 -23.20 1.65 -12.08
N ARG A 894 -22.85 2.01 -10.85
CA ARG A 894 -23.72 1.85 -9.69
C ARG A 894 -24.85 2.88 -9.73
N GLY A 895 -26.00 2.53 -9.20
CA GLY A 895 -27.17 3.42 -9.17
C GLY A 895 -27.85 3.65 -10.53
N ARG A 896 -27.51 2.85 -11.56
CA ARG A 896 -28.27 2.81 -12.83
C ARG A 896 -29.68 2.30 -12.55
N THR A 897 -30.66 2.83 -13.27
CA THR A 897 -32.08 2.43 -13.15
C THR A 897 -32.56 1.54 -14.30
N ARG A 898 -31.84 1.46 -15.40
CA ARG A 898 -32.17 0.68 -16.58
C ARG A 898 -31.61 -0.73 -16.50
N GLU A 899 -32.47 -1.76 -16.56
CA GLU A 899 -32.10 -3.18 -16.49
C GLU A 899 -31.40 -3.70 -17.77
N ASP A 900 -31.58 -3.03 -18.91
CA ASP A 900 -30.96 -3.40 -20.18
C ASP A 900 -29.49 -2.95 -20.29
N LEU A 901 -29.01 -2.10 -19.38
CA LEU A 901 -27.62 -1.70 -19.26
C LEU A 901 -26.84 -2.73 -18.43
N THR A 902 -26.37 -3.78 -19.06
CA THR A 902 -25.79 -4.96 -18.38
C THR A 902 -24.27 -4.97 -18.30
N ASP A 903 -23.56 -4.13 -19.08
CA ASP A 903 -22.08 -4.06 -19.01
C ASP A 903 -21.64 -3.44 -17.69
N PRO A 904 -20.70 -4.09 -16.95
CA PRO A 904 -20.26 -3.62 -15.65
C PRO A 904 -19.22 -2.50 -15.69
N ASN A 905 -18.95 -1.88 -16.84
CA ASN A 905 -17.91 -0.89 -16.99
C ASN A 905 -18.38 0.41 -17.63
N ALA A 906 -18.01 1.53 -17.03
CA ALA A 906 -18.00 2.83 -17.69
C ALA A 906 -16.75 2.96 -18.57
N ILE A 907 -16.81 3.84 -19.58
CA ILE A 907 -15.67 4.17 -20.47
C ILE A 907 -15.52 5.68 -20.62
N LEU A 908 -14.32 6.14 -20.97
CA LEU A 908 -14.05 7.50 -21.44
C LEU A 908 -12.85 7.47 -22.39
N ASP A 909 -12.99 8.13 -23.56
CA ASP A 909 -11.94 8.24 -24.57
C ASP A 909 -11.20 9.58 -24.47
N GLY A 910 -11.93 10.67 -24.28
CA GLY A 910 -11.35 12.00 -24.23
C GLY A 910 -12.28 13.03 -23.60
N LEU A 911 -11.72 14.20 -23.31
CA LEU A 911 -12.51 15.34 -22.85
C LEU A 911 -11.93 16.67 -23.31
N THR A 912 -12.79 17.71 -23.32
CA THR A 912 -12.36 19.11 -23.41
C THR A 912 -13.03 19.95 -22.33
N LEU A 913 -12.32 20.95 -21.83
CA LEU A 913 -12.83 21.98 -20.94
C LEU A 913 -12.47 23.36 -21.49
N GLU A 914 -13.46 24.08 -22.00
CA GLU A 914 -13.32 25.42 -22.57
C GLU A 914 -13.70 26.48 -21.54
N LEU A 915 -12.92 27.55 -21.44
CA LEU A 915 -13.27 28.71 -20.63
C LEU A 915 -14.16 29.65 -21.45
N LEU A 916 -15.47 29.72 -21.13
CA LEU A 916 -16.41 30.61 -21.80
C LEU A 916 -16.41 32.03 -21.19
N LYS A 917 -16.32 32.10 -19.86
CA LYS A 917 -16.32 33.39 -19.15
C LYS A 917 -15.48 33.29 -17.87
N LEU A 918 -14.57 34.25 -17.69
CA LEU A 918 -13.75 34.32 -16.47
C LEU A 918 -14.57 34.87 -15.30
N GLY A 919 -14.50 34.20 -14.15
CA GLY A 919 -15.17 34.65 -12.92
C GLY A 919 -14.49 35.86 -12.28
N ASP A 920 -15.26 36.60 -11.50
CA ASP A 920 -14.81 37.83 -10.82
C ASP A 920 -14.16 37.56 -9.44
N VAL A 921 -14.05 36.30 -9.02
CA VAL A 921 -13.48 35.92 -7.71
C VAL A 921 -11.96 36.15 -7.69
N PRO A 922 -11.39 36.85 -6.71
CA PRO A 922 -9.96 37.03 -6.58
C PRO A 922 -9.27 35.69 -6.29
N ILE A 923 -8.41 35.25 -7.16
CA ILE A 923 -7.58 34.07 -6.90
C ILE A 923 -6.38 34.49 -6.08
N ALA A 924 -6.11 33.79 -4.98
CA ALA A 924 -4.88 33.92 -4.24
C ALA A 924 -3.71 33.44 -5.10
N ALA A 925 -2.96 34.36 -5.67
CA ALA A 925 -1.76 34.01 -6.43
C ALA A 925 -0.71 33.40 -5.51
N ARG A 926 -0.23 32.20 -5.85
CA ARG A 926 0.77 31.48 -5.08
C ARG A 926 2.11 31.50 -5.80
N ILE A 927 3.19 31.85 -5.10
CA ILE A 927 4.54 31.71 -5.64
C ILE A 927 4.90 30.22 -5.74
N THR A 928 5.22 29.77 -6.94
CA THR A 928 5.56 28.36 -7.26
C THR A 928 7.07 28.16 -7.39
N GLY A 929 7.83 29.25 -7.54
CA GLY A 929 9.29 29.20 -7.59
C GLY A 929 9.91 30.59 -7.40
N ALA A 930 11.13 30.60 -6.88
CA ALA A 930 11.97 31.82 -6.86
C ALA A 930 13.44 31.40 -7.06
N LYS A 931 14.14 32.13 -7.92
CA LYS A 931 15.55 31.90 -8.23
C LYS A 931 16.30 33.23 -8.25
N ALA A 932 17.36 33.33 -7.47
CA ALA A 932 18.24 34.47 -7.48
C ALA A 932 19.46 34.21 -8.39
N ASP A 933 19.82 35.19 -9.25
CA ASP A 933 21.02 35.15 -10.09
C ASP A 933 21.64 36.53 -10.20
N ALA A 934 22.69 36.66 -11.01
CA ALA A 934 23.38 37.95 -11.24
C ALA A 934 22.47 39.02 -11.85
N GLY A 935 21.41 38.65 -12.54
CA GLY A 935 20.40 39.54 -13.17
C GLY A 935 19.31 40.00 -12.25
N GLY A 936 18.98 39.27 -11.19
CA GLY A 936 17.86 39.59 -10.30
C GLY A 936 17.32 38.45 -9.47
N VAL A 937 16.15 38.63 -8.88
CA VAL A 937 15.37 37.58 -8.27
C VAL A 937 14.17 37.31 -9.18
N ALA A 938 14.20 36.19 -9.88
CA ALA A 938 13.09 35.73 -10.69
C ALA A 938 12.05 35.00 -9.80
N ILE A 939 10.80 35.46 -9.82
CA ILE A 939 9.68 34.91 -9.06
C ILE A 939 8.70 34.33 -10.06
N THR A 940 8.40 33.05 -9.93
CA THR A 940 7.36 32.35 -10.71
C THR A 940 6.15 32.13 -9.82
N PHE A 941 4.95 32.33 -10.35
CA PHE A 941 3.71 32.17 -9.62
C PHE A 941 2.59 31.62 -10.51
N ASN A 942 1.64 30.90 -9.91
CA ASN A 942 0.44 30.51 -10.62
C ASN A 942 -0.38 31.73 -10.99
N SER A 943 -0.89 31.76 -12.20
CA SER A 943 -1.61 32.89 -12.75
C SER A 943 -2.73 32.44 -13.67
N VAL A 944 -3.64 33.33 -14.00
CA VAL A 944 -4.73 33.11 -14.95
C VAL A 944 -4.54 34.03 -16.13
N ALA A 945 -4.54 33.47 -17.33
CA ALA A 945 -4.42 34.22 -18.57
C ALA A 945 -5.51 35.31 -18.63
N GLY A 946 -5.11 36.53 -19.02
CA GLY A 946 -5.98 37.70 -19.06
C GLY A 946 -6.12 38.49 -17.76
N ARG A 947 -5.57 38.01 -16.62
CA ARG A 947 -5.52 38.78 -15.36
C ARG A 947 -4.23 39.53 -15.13
N ASN A 948 -4.28 40.54 -14.29
CA ASN A 948 -3.12 41.31 -13.84
C ASN A 948 -2.81 41.00 -12.37
N TYR A 949 -1.53 41.03 -12.02
CA TYR A 949 -1.03 40.76 -10.68
C TYR A 949 -0.07 41.85 -10.22
N ALA A 950 -0.13 42.21 -8.95
CA ALA A 950 0.87 43.05 -8.32
C ALA A 950 1.91 42.17 -7.61
N VAL A 951 3.18 42.53 -7.74
CA VAL A 951 4.28 41.94 -6.98
C VAL A 951 4.71 42.92 -5.90
N GLU A 952 4.75 42.43 -4.67
CA GLU A 952 5.06 43.26 -3.50
C GLU A 952 6.26 42.65 -2.75
N TYR A 953 7.09 43.49 -2.15
CA TYR A 953 8.31 43.15 -1.43
C TYR A 953 8.30 43.70 -0.02
N ARG A 954 9.01 43.00 0.90
CA ARG A 954 9.19 43.44 2.29
C ARG A 954 10.48 42.86 2.88
N GLU A 955 11.22 43.64 3.67
CA GLU A 955 12.50 43.19 4.29
C GLU A 955 12.30 42.33 5.55
N SER A 956 11.18 42.46 6.27
CA SER A 956 10.92 41.76 7.52
C SER A 956 9.44 41.40 7.64
N LEU A 957 9.15 40.16 8.07
CA LEU A 957 7.79 39.71 8.34
C LEU A 957 7.20 40.38 9.61
N ALA A 958 8.04 40.77 10.55
CA ALA A 958 7.61 41.34 11.82
C ALA A 958 7.28 42.83 11.76
N THR A 959 7.93 43.58 10.88
CA THR A 959 7.82 45.04 10.82
C THR A 959 7.84 45.58 9.40
N GLY A 960 7.22 46.74 9.14
CA GLY A 960 7.21 47.42 7.85
C GLY A 960 5.99 47.12 6.98
N ALA A 961 5.69 48.01 6.03
CA ALA A 961 4.64 47.81 5.03
C ALA A 961 5.17 47.03 3.82
N TRP A 962 4.27 46.40 3.06
CA TRP A 962 4.59 45.81 1.77
C TRP A 962 4.77 46.92 0.72
N GLU A 963 5.89 46.91 0.03
CA GLU A 963 6.19 47.81 -1.09
C GLU A 963 5.73 47.19 -2.39
N THR A 964 4.88 47.82 -3.17
CA THR A 964 4.52 47.37 -4.50
C THR A 964 5.69 47.62 -5.46
N ILE A 965 6.38 46.57 -5.89
CA ILE A 965 7.53 46.67 -6.78
C ILE A 965 7.17 46.43 -8.26
N ALA A 966 6.02 45.79 -8.52
CA ALA A 966 5.38 45.79 -9.82
C ALA A 966 3.87 45.96 -9.63
N ALA A 967 3.31 47.04 -10.16
CA ALA A 967 1.91 47.41 -9.98
C ALA A 967 0.97 46.55 -10.84
N SER A 968 1.46 46.00 -11.98
CA SER A 968 0.66 45.18 -12.89
C SER A 968 1.58 44.27 -13.72
N VAL A 969 1.48 42.98 -13.50
CA VAL A 969 2.10 41.90 -14.29
C VAL A 969 0.94 41.19 -15.02
N ALA A 970 0.85 41.35 -16.32
CA ALA A 970 -0.19 40.68 -17.12
C ALA A 970 0.15 39.22 -17.29
N ALA A 971 -0.80 38.33 -16.94
CA ALA A 971 -0.64 36.89 -17.15
C ALA A 971 -1.17 36.49 -18.52
N THR A 972 -0.36 35.72 -19.24
CA THR A 972 -0.69 35.17 -20.57
C THR A 972 -0.84 33.64 -20.56
N ALA A 973 -0.58 33.02 -19.40
CA ALA A 973 -0.63 31.58 -19.21
C ALA A 973 -0.98 31.23 -17.72
N ALA A 974 -1.13 29.94 -17.44
CA ALA A 974 -1.35 29.43 -16.08
C ALA A 974 -0.18 29.64 -15.11
N SER A 975 0.98 30.02 -15.62
CA SER A 975 2.16 30.42 -14.83
C SER A 975 2.74 31.70 -15.39
N SER A 976 3.05 32.65 -14.52
CA SER A 976 3.70 33.92 -14.87
C SER A 976 4.96 34.12 -14.05
N SER A 977 5.88 34.94 -14.57
CA SER A 977 7.11 35.30 -13.86
C SER A 977 7.32 36.80 -13.83
N TYR A 978 8.02 37.24 -12.80
CA TYR A 978 8.50 38.61 -12.62
C TYR A 978 9.95 38.58 -12.11
N THR A 979 10.80 39.40 -12.66
CA THR A 979 12.19 39.50 -12.19
C THR A 979 12.43 40.82 -11.47
N ASP A 980 12.72 40.76 -10.17
CA ASP A 980 13.17 41.91 -9.39
C ASP A 980 14.70 42.12 -9.61
N ASN A 981 15.05 43.09 -10.39
CA ASN A 981 16.45 43.42 -10.74
C ASN A 981 17.03 44.57 -9.87
N ASN A 982 16.37 45.00 -8.80
CA ASN A 982 16.83 46.05 -7.94
C ASN A 982 18.04 45.65 -7.08
N ALA A 983 19.21 46.26 -7.36
CA ALA A 983 20.46 45.93 -6.67
C ALA A 983 20.41 46.24 -5.15
N GLY A 984 19.63 47.24 -4.71
CA GLY A 984 19.48 47.59 -3.30
C GLY A 984 18.75 46.51 -2.52
N ARG A 985 17.69 45.94 -3.08
CA ARG A 985 16.94 44.85 -2.45
C ARG A 985 17.74 43.56 -2.43
N ARG A 986 18.51 43.26 -3.51
CA ARG A 986 19.40 42.10 -3.55
C ARG A 986 20.55 42.12 -2.53
N ALA A 987 20.99 43.33 -2.12
CA ALA A 987 22.05 43.50 -1.13
C ALA A 987 21.56 43.32 0.33
N LYS A 988 20.28 43.08 0.53
CA LYS A 988 19.70 42.85 1.87
C LYS A 988 19.93 41.42 2.33
N PRO A 989 20.15 41.18 3.62
CA PRO A 989 20.40 39.84 4.15
C PRO A 989 19.18 38.92 4.06
N GLN A 990 17.97 39.48 3.92
CA GLN A 990 16.71 38.76 3.70
C GLN A 990 15.69 39.63 2.96
N GLY A 991 14.73 38.99 2.30
CA GLY A 991 13.63 39.66 1.63
C GLY A 991 12.44 38.72 1.42
N PHE A 992 11.24 39.24 1.43
CA PHE A 992 10.00 38.50 1.29
C PHE A 992 9.20 39.06 0.13
N TYR A 993 8.61 38.18 -0.67
CA TYR A 993 7.74 38.54 -1.79
C TYR A 993 6.35 37.99 -1.58
N ARG A 994 5.34 38.70 -2.07
CA ARG A 994 3.99 38.17 -2.25
C ARG A 994 3.41 38.64 -3.57
N ILE A 995 2.45 37.88 -4.07
CA ILE A 995 1.70 38.19 -5.28
C ILE A 995 0.27 38.49 -4.87
N ARG A 996 -0.30 39.56 -5.43
CA ARG A 996 -1.69 39.94 -5.23
C ARG A 996 -2.37 40.06 -6.60
N SER A 997 -3.49 39.35 -6.81
CA SER A 997 -4.33 39.55 -8.00
C SER A 997 -4.96 40.95 -7.96
N LEU A 998 -5.09 41.57 -9.12
CA LEU A 998 -5.66 42.88 -9.27
C LEU A 998 -7.10 42.78 -9.82
#